data_1b826bcbff2fa8cb919c5b7b03e2317e
#
_entry.id   1b826bcbff2fa8cb919c5b7b03e2317e
#
_cell.length_a   1.000
_cell.length_b   1.000
_cell.length_c   1.000
_cell.angle_alpha   90.00
_cell.angle_beta   90.00
_cell.angle_gamma   90.00
#
_symmetry.space_group_name_H-M   'P 1'
#
loop_
_entity.id
_entity.type
_entity.pdbx_description
1 polymer ?
#
loop_
_entity_poly.entity_id
_entity_poly.type
_entity_poly.pdbx_seq_one_letter_code
_entity_poly.pdbx_strand_id
1 'polypeptide(L)'
;MSKLMLSSTAVRSLCLNLAVCTAWLSASFAQVTISTSRVDNVRDGANTQETLLTPANVNKNGFGHLFSAPVDYVVMGQPLYVPNVTISGTVHNVIYVATQADSVYAIDAAAGTQLWWVNFTNPAAGIVTAQTANGTLPCGTGYGYDQEGIIGTPVIDTHNSTMYLVAKTVVNGTVEHNLHALDIATGNDLPGSPVPIVAQTTYGKKVTNFTSLHEKNRPGLLLLNGVIYAAFGSNGCNDDSSGWVLSYDENTLAQLAIFNTSPDHGLTSIWQTGTGIAADEDNNIYVETAESCDTCYDIPQGATYSNTVLKLTPDLTVADYFTPFDVQFLNSNDEDLSSTGVLILPDQDGTYPHELVAGGKQGFVYLLDRDDLGEFHQTYDQDIEEFSLIPGEQTGQVKDVLFSSPAFWNNTVYFAPDDSPVLAYPLSNGSLGTPATTAASYTGSHSPSISANGITNGILWDLTGGNLYAFNATSLQMLYVSNQVKARDQLPTLGHFVTPTVANGRVYVGTENTLAAYGLFQALNITGGVGQAATVGTPLTYPIQIQADDPYSGNPDVGVTINFSDGCVKSGKNTCGTFNPPSAITDAHGNASTTYTVPEKAGTYTLTVSGTGSGITFANATTTATATAAAATHMIVFKGSRQTGDEGTTLPNPLVAQAEDVYDNGVSGVTINFAANNAAIPSQPTVVSGANGLASISLQLPDTACKVTVTASSTGFKNIVFTEFSVAGAAAERQ
;
A
#
# COMPACT_ATOMS: atom_id res chain seq x y z
N MET A 1 54.61 65.20 -5.93
CA MET A 1 55.39 65.47 -7.15
C MET A 1 55.35 64.25 -8.04
N SER A 2 54.91 64.51 -9.27
CA SER A 2 55.24 63.85 -10.53
C SER A 2 54.70 62.38 -10.69
N LYS A 3 53.63 62.18 -11.43
CA LYS A 3 53.41 62.19 -12.89
C LYS A 3 54.35 61.24 -13.66
N LEU A 4 53.86 60.20 -14.31
CA LEU A 4 53.50 60.07 -15.74
C LEU A 4 53.18 58.60 -16.05
N MET A 5 52.01 58.30 -16.60
CA MET A 5 51.56 58.18 -18.01
C MET A 5 52.11 56.97 -18.78
N LEU A 6 51.19 56.10 -19.11
CA LEU A 6 50.81 55.52 -20.42
C LEU A 6 51.80 54.77 -21.31
N SER A 7 51.55 53.56 -21.69
CA SER A 7 51.11 53.17 -23.04
C SER A 7 50.84 51.66 -23.11
N SER A 8 49.66 51.29 -23.45
CA SER A 8 49.04 50.67 -24.60
C SER A 8 49.55 49.26 -25.04
N THR A 9 48.63 48.38 -25.13
CA THR A 9 48.38 47.32 -26.09
C THR A 9 49.29 46.09 -26.17
N ALA A 10 48.79 44.97 -25.69
CA ALA A 10 48.78 43.69 -26.44
C ALA A 10 47.66 42.77 -25.92
N VAL A 11 46.63 42.69 -26.72
CA VAL A 11 45.58 41.63 -26.64
C VAL A 11 46.26 40.30 -26.94
N ARG A 12 46.27 39.39 -25.98
CA ARG A 12 46.40 37.97 -26.25
C ARG A 12 45.26 37.22 -25.56
N SER A 13 44.33 36.75 -26.36
CA SER A 13 43.31 35.75 -26.01
C SER A 13 43.98 34.58 -25.30
N LEU A 14 43.66 34.43 -24.01
CA LEU A 14 43.86 33.17 -23.33
C LEU A 14 42.46 32.60 -23.16
N CYS A 15 42.10 31.65 -24.03
CA CYS A 15 40.92 30.77 -23.86
C CYS A 15 41.14 29.95 -22.59
N LEU A 16 40.58 30.41 -21.48
CA LEU A 16 40.46 29.61 -20.28
C LEU A 16 39.24 28.69 -20.49
N ASN A 17 39.51 27.46 -20.87
CA ASN A 17 38.52 26.37 -20.83
C ASN A 17 38.13 26.16 -19.34
N LEU A 18 37.08 26.79 -18.90
CA LEU A 18 36.40 26.45 -17.67
C LEU A 18 35.60 25.17 -17.98
N ALA A 19 36.22 24.04 -17.76
CA ALA A 19 35.46 22.77 -17.62
C ALA A 19 34.58 22.93 -16.38
N VAL A 20 33.33 23.32 -16.58
CA VAL A 20 32.29 23.17 -15.56
C VAL A 20 32.06 21.66 -15.39
N CYS A 21 32.83 21.08 -14.45
CA CYS A 21 32.41 19.83 -13.85
C CYS A 21 31.10 20.12 -13.12
N THR A 22 29.96 19.92 -13.80
CA THR A 22 28.69 19.68 -13.12
C THR A 22 28.86 18.33 -12.42
N ALA A 23 29.36 18.35 -11.18
CA ALA A 23 29.14 17.27 -10.26
C ALA A 23 27.62 17.19 -10.11
N TRP A 24 27.01 16.19 -10.72
CA TRP A 24 25.71 15.72 -10.32
C TRP A 24 25.91 15.24 -8.88
N LEU A 25 25.61 16.10 -7.91
CA LEU A 25 25.27 15.66 -6.58
C LEU A 25 24.00 14.84 -6.78
N SER A 26 24.14 13.53 -6.95
CA SER A 26 23.09 12.61 -6.62
C SER A 26 22.69 12.99 -5.21
N ALA A 27 21.53 13.59 -5.03
CA ALA A 27 20.92 13.73 -3.74
C ALA A 27 20.77 12.29 -3.23
N SER A 28 21.69 11.86 -2.40
CA SER A 28 21.57 10.67 -1.60
C SER A 28 20.41 11.00 -0.68
N PHE A 29 19.19 10.62 -1.05
CA PHE A 29 18.07 10.64 -0.14
C PHE A 29 18.50 9.80 1.07
N ALA A 30 18.44 10.39 2.25
CA ALA A 30 18.70 9.64 3.47
C ALA A 30 17.71 8.48 3.48
N GLN A 31 18.22 7.25 3.36
CA GLN A 31 17.38 6.07 3.40
C GLN A 31 16.89 5.90 4.82
N VAL A 32 15.58 5.74 4.99
CA VAL A 32 14.97 5.54 6.29
C VAL A 32 15.43 4.22 6.91
N THR A 33 15.49 4.17 8.23
CA THR A 33 15.69 2.95 9.02
C THR A 33 14.43 2.71 9.85
N ILE A 34 13.92 1.48 9.83
CA ILE A 34 12.85 1.01 10.72
C ILE A 34 13.45 -0.09 11.58
N SER A 35 13.99 0.27 12.73
CA SER A 35 14.77 -0.63 13.60
C SER A 35 14.00 -1.10 14.83
N THR A 36 12.77 -0.66 15.02
CA THR A 36 11.90 -1.03 16.14
C THR A 36 10.43 -1.08 15.69
N SER A 37 9.59 -1.69 16.50
CA SER A 37 8.14 -1.74 16.30
C SER A 37 7.56 -0.32 16.17
N ARG A 38 6.63 -0.13 15.23
CA ARG A 38 5.92 1.15 15.01
C ARG A 38 6.84 2.33 14.72
N VAL A 39 7.96 2.08 14.04
CA VAL A 39 8.94 3.08 13.54
C VAL A 39 9.88 3.62 14.63
N ASP A 40 9.38 4.04 15.78
CA ASP A 40 10.13 4.69 16.86
C ASP A 40 9.68 4.26 18.26
N ASN A 41 10.24 4.88 19.29
CA ASN A 41 9.95 4.54 20.68
C ASN A 41 8.67 5.21 21.22
N VAL A 42 8.13 6.24 20.58
CA VAL A 42 6.81 6.81 20.92
C VAL A 42 5.66 6.02 20.30
N ARG A 43 5.97 5.10 19.39
CA ARG A 43 5.05 4.19 18.70
C ARG A 43 4.04 4.89 17.79
N ASP A 44 4.46 5.98 17.14
CA ASP A 44 3.57 6.76 16.26
C ASP A 44 3.15 6.04 14.97
N GLY A 45 3.88 5.01 14.56
CA GLY A 45 3.56 4.23 13.36
C GLY A 45 3.78 4.98 12.05
N ALA A 46 4.52 6.09 12.06
CA ALA A 46 4.67 6.97 10.91
C ALA A 46 6.13 7.09 10.42
N ASN A 47 6.39 6.58 9.22
CA ASN A 47 7.61 6.90 8.50
C ASN A 47 7.44 8.25 7.77
N THR A 48 7.93 9.34 8.37
CA THR A 48 7.86 10.69 7.80
C THR A 48 9.00 11.03 6.84
N GLN A 49 9.87 10.07 6.52
CA GLN A 49 10.98 10.23 5.58
C GLN A 49 10.75 9.51 4.24
N GLU A 50 9.51 9.03 3.98
CA GLU A 50 9.16 8.38 2.72
C GLU A 50 8.95 9.42 1.62
N THR A 51 9.79 9.38 0.59
CA THR A 51 9.79 10.37 -0.49
C THR A 51 9.31 9.81 -1.83
N LEU A 52 9.25 8.50 -1.98
CA LEU A 52 8.93 7.84 -3.25
C LEU A 52 7.43 7.54 -3.38
N LEU A 53 6.78 7.07 -2.31
CA LEU A 53 5.35 6.79 -2.31
C LEU A 53 4.55 8.09 -2.10
N THR A 54 3.60 8.32 -3.00
CA THR A 54 2.72 9.49 -2.93
C THR A 54 1.29 9.09 -3.25
N PRO A 55 0.26 9.84 -2.81
CA PRO A 55 -1.12 9.59 -3.22
C PRO A 55 -1.34 9.59 -4.73
N ALA A 56 -0.46 10.20 -5.52
CA ALA A 56 -0.56 10.26 -6.96
C ALA A 56 -0.08 8.97 -7.65
N ASN A 57 0.98 8.33 -7.13
CA ASN A 57 1.60 7.16 -7.77
C ASN A 57 1.16 5.82 -7.16
N VAL A 58 0.62 5.80 -5.93
CA VAL A 58 0.04 4.60 -5.31
C VAL A 58 -1.36 4.37 -5.87
N ASN A 59 -1.43 3.60 -6.96
CA ASN A 59 -2.67 3.21 -7.63
C ASN A 59 -2.47 1.89 -8.38
N LYS A 60 -3.55 1.24 -8.81
CA LYS A 60 -3.52 -0.09 -9.46
C LYS A 60 -2.66 -0.22 -10.72
N ASN A 61 -2.29 0.90 -11.36
CA ASN A 61 -1.51 0.88 -12.60
C ASN A 61 -0.01 1.06 -12.33
N GLY A 62 0.35 1.81 -11.28
CA GLY A 62 1.74 2.15 -10.96
C GLY A 62 2.29 1.47 -9.71
N PHE A 63 1.44 0.79 -8.94
CA PHE A 63 1.80 0.16 -7.68
C PHE A 63 1.16 -1.23 -7.56
N GLY A 64 1.85 -2.17 -6.90
CA GLY A 64 1.33 -3.50 -6.61
C GLY A 64 2.41 -4.45 -6.10
N HIS A 65 2.12 -5.75 -6.13
CA HIS A 65 3.00 -6.80 -5.66
C HIS A 65 4.28 -6.87 -6.51
N LEU A 66 5.44 -6.90 -5.84
CA LEU A 66 6.76 -7.00 -6.47
C LEU A 66 7.32 -8.42 -6.35
N PHE A 67 7.34 -8.96 -5.12
CA PHE A 67 7.83 -10.31 -4.84
C PHE A 67 7.25 -10.87 -3.54
N SER A 68 7.37 -12.19 -3.36
CA SER A 68 7.16 -12.87 -2.09
C SER A 68 8.39 -13.72 -1.77
N ALA A 69 9.09 -13.39 -0.68
CA ALA A 69 10.22 -14.17 -0.18
C ALA A 69 9.71 -15.25 0.78
N PRO A 70 9.99 -16.56 0.54
CA PRO A 70 9.50 -17.62 1.41
C PRO A 70 10.20 -17.59 2.77
N VAL A 71 9.42 -17.84 3.83
CA VAL A 71 9.90 -18.11 5.19
C VAL A 71 9.25 -19.40 5.71
N ASP A 72 9.76 -19.95 6.80
CA ASP A 72 9.38 -21.30 7.27
C ASP A 72 8.06 -21.36 8.03
N TYR A 73 7.58 -20.25 8.59
CA TYR A 73 6.32 -20.20 9.33
C TYR A 73 5.80 -18.76 9.48
N VAL A 74 4.77 -18.56 10.31
CA VAL A 74 4.05 -17.30 10.50
C VAL A 74 4.96 -16.18 10.99
N VAL A 75 4.86 -15.03 10.35
CA VAL A 75 5.50 -13.77 10.73
C VAL A 75 4.48 -12.93 11.49
N MET A 76 4.61 -12.82 12.81
CA MET A 76 3.75 -11.98 13.65
C MET A 76 4.41 -10.65 14.02
N GLY A 77 5.73 -10.67 14.30
CA GLY A 77 6.49 -9.44 14.53
C GLY A 77 6.56 -8.57 13.28
N GLN A 78 6.61 -7.26 13.46
CA GLN A 78 6.78 -6.32 12.35
C GLN A 78 8.13 -6.55 11.66
N PRO A 79 8.21 -6.67 10.32
CA PRO A 79 9.47 -6.71 9.60
C PRO A 79 10.28 -5.43 9.84
N LEU A 80 11.59 -5.53 10.06
CA LEU A 80 12.48 -4.39 10.31
C LEU A 80 13.36 -4.08 9.10
N TYR A 81 13.55 -2.81 8.78
CA TYR A 81 14.30 -2.37 7.61
C TYR A 81 15.56 -1.59 8.00
N VAL A 82 16.72 -2.07 7.53
CA VAL A 82 18.01 -1.40 7.72
C VAL A 82 18.71 -1.22 6.36
N PRO A 83 19.00 0.01 5.95
CA PRO A 83 19.71 0.27 4.70
C PRO A 83 21.23 0.10 4.87
N ASN A 84 21.93 -0.10 3.76
CA ASN A 84 23.37 -0.07 3.64
C ASN A 84 24.13 -1.07 4.54
N VAL A 85 23.55 -2.24 4.80
CA VAL A 85 24.23 -3.30 5.55
C VAL A 85 25.21 -4.04 4.64
N THR A 86 26.47 -4.18 5.07
CA THR A 86 27.47 -4.95 4.33
C THR A 86 27.39 -6.43 4.69
N ILE A 87 26.92 -7.27 3.77
CA ILE A 87 26.83 -8.73 3.94
C ILE A 87 27.71 -9.41 2.89
N SER A 88 28.62 -10.26 3.33
CA SER A 88 29.55 -10.99 2.44
C SER A 88 30.32 -10.06 1.46
N GLY A 89 30.63 -8.83 1.88
CA GLY A 89 31.37 -7.84 1.11
C GLY A 89 30.55 -7.02 0.11
N THR A 90 29.24 -7.23 0.08
CA THR A 90 28.29 -6.45 -0.75
C THR A 90 27.38 -5.63 0.14
N VAL A 91 27.05 -4.40 -0.27
CA VAL A 91 26.12 -3.52 0.44
C VAL A 91 24.69 -3.84 0.01
N HIS A 92 23.81 -4.08 0.97
CA HIS A 92 22.40 -4.39 0.77
C HIS A 92 21.52 -3.46 1.60
N ASN A 93 20.33 -3.16 1.12
CA ASN A 93 19.22 -2.76 1.97
C ASN A 93 18.53 -4.03 2.43
N VAL A 94 18.37 -4.21 3.74
CA VAL A 94 17.96 -5.49 4.32
C VAL A 94 16.62 -5.34 5.04
N ILE A 95 15.73 -6.29 4.81
CA ILE A 95 14.54 -6.50 5.61
C ILE A 95 14.73 -7.73 6.48
N TYR A 96 14.58 -7.57 7.79
CA TYR A 96 14.71 -8.64 8.77
C TYR A 96 13.34 -9.14 9.18
N VAL A 97 13.18 -10.45 9.24
CA VAL A 97 11.92 -11.14 9.54
C VAL A 97 12.15 -12.23 10.55
N ALA A 98 11.36 -12.24 11.62
CA ALA A 98 11.35 -13.32 12.61
C ALA A 98 10.06 -14.13 12.51
N THR A 99 10.13 -15.45 12.74
CA THR A 99 8.99 -16.37 12.61
C THR A 99 8.69 -17.11 13.91
N GLN A 100 7.46 -17.59 14.03
CA GLN A 100 7.05 -18.48 15.12
C GLN A 100 7.72 -19.87 15.07
N ALA A 101 8.51 -20.17 14.04
CA ALA A 101 9.37 -21.37 13.99
C ALA A 101 10.78 -21.15 14.56
N ASP A 102 10.99 -20.11 15.37
CA ASP A 102 12.29 -19.72 15.93
C ASP A 102 13.35 -19.41 14.87
N SER A 103 12.93 -18.85 13.72
CA SER A 103 13.82 -18.42 12.65
C SER A 103 13.94 -16.92 12.54
N VAL A 104 15.10 -16.45 12.10
CA VAL A 104 15.35 -15.08 11.66
C VAL A 104 15.94 -15.10 10.26
N TYR A 105 15.40 -14.27 9.39
CA TYR A 105 15.82 -14.09 8.01
C TYR A 105 16.33 -12.68 7.77
N ALA A 106 17.45 -12.55 7.06
CA ALA A 106 17.84 -11.32 6.38
C ALA A 106 17.55 -11.48 4.89
N ILE A 107 16.74 -10.60 4.34
CA ILE A 107 16.27 -10.66 2.97
C ILE A 107 16.66 -9.36 2.29
N ASP A 108 17.21 -9.44 1.06
CA ASP A 108 17.46 -8.24 0.24
C ASP A 108 16.13 -7.51 -0.03
N ALA A 109 16.03 -6.29 0.43
CA ALA A 109 14.80 -5.52 0.40
C ALA A 109 14.34 -5.15 -1.03
N ALA A 110 15.25 -5.16 -2.00
CA ALA A 110 14.93 -4.85 -3.39
C ALA A 110 14.57 -6.10 -4.20
N ALA A 111 15.31 -7.19 -3.99
CA ALA A 111 15.22 -8.41 -4.81
C ALA A 111 14.40 -9.54 -4.16
N GLY A 112 14.13 -9.48 -2.86
CA GLY A 112 13.46 -10.56 -2.12
C GLY A 112 14.32 -11.81 -1.95
N THR A 113 15.63 -11.72 -2.22
CA THR A 113 16.54 -12.87 -2.06
C THR A 113 17.00 -12.99 -0.61
N GLN A 114 16.99 -14.21 -0.08
CA GLN A 114 17.55 -14.50 1.24
C GLN A 114 19.07 -14.27 1.22
N LEU A 115 19.55 -13.41 2.14
CA LEU A 115 20.97 -13.13 2.33
C LEU A 115 21.60 -14.06 3.36
N TRP A 116 20.90 -14.24 4.49
CA TRP A 116 21.21 -15.25 5.48
C TRP A 116 19.94 -15.68 6.23
N TRP A 117 20.02 -16.79 6.94
CA TRP A 117 18.97 -17.35 7.77
C TRP A 117 19.57 -18.09 8.94
N VAL A 118 18.97 -17.97 10.11
CA VAL A 118 19.30 -18.72 11.32
C VAL A 118 18.02 -19.25 11.95
N ASN A 119 18.10 -20.45 12.53
CA ASN A 119 17.02 -21.05 13.31
C ASN A 119 17.60 -21.51 14.65
N PHE A 120 16.92 -21.17 15.74
CA PHE A 120 17.40 -21.46 17.11
C PHE A 120 17.06 -22.88 17.57
N THR A 121 16.45 -23.71 16.74
CA THR A 121 16.20 -25.12 17.04
C THR A 121 17.37 -26.00 16.60
N ASN A 122 17.58 -27.07 17.33
CA ASN A 122 18.52 -28.16 17.00
C ASN A 122 17.97 -29.50 17.52
N PRO A 123 17.05 -30.15 16.74
CA PRO A 123 16.43 -31.39 17.20
C PRO A 123 17.41 -32.50 17.60
N ALA A 124 18.57 -32.56 16.97
CA ALA A 124 19.61 -33.53 17.31
C ALA A 124 20.21 -33.27 18.71
N ALA A 125 20.18 -32.03 19.19
CA ALA A 125 20.57 -31.62 20.54
C ALA A 125 19.40 -31.56 21.53
N GLY A 126 18.18 -31.96 21.11
CA GLY A 126 16.98 -31.89 21.94
C GLY A 126 16.37 -30.50 22.05
N ILE A 127 16.69 -29.59 21.11
CA ILE A 127 16.16 -28.24 21.06
C ILE A 127 15.11 -28.14 19.92
N VAL A 128 13.85 -27.89 20.26
CA VAL A 128 12.75 -27.79 19.29
C VAL A 128 11.89 -26.55 19.59
N THR A 129 11.07 -26.11 18.63
CA THR A 129 10.09 -25.05 18.86
C THR A 129 9.01 -25.51 19.83
N ALA A 130 8.52 -24.61 20.67
CA ALA A 130 7.38 -24.88 21.55
C ALA A 130 6.11 -25.04 20.68
N GLN A 131 5.39 -26.17 20.84
CA GLN A 131 4.28 -26.56 19.97
C GLN A 131 3.16 -27.26 20.75
N THR A 132 1.92 -27.02 20.31
CA THR A 132 0.76 -27.81 20.77
C THR A 132 0.81 -29.25 20.29
N ALA A 133 1.23 -29.49 19.06
CA ALA A 133 1.31 -30.82 18.44
C ALA A 133 2.24 -31.78 19.15
N ASN A 134 3.32 -31.30 19.80
CA ASN A 134 4.25 -32.13 20.59
C ASN A 134 3.95 -32.09 22.11
N GLY A 135 2.86 -31.44 22.53
CA GLY A 135 2.42 -31.36 23.91
C GLY A 135 3.24 -30.43 24.82
N THR A 136 4.12 -29.62 24.25
CA THR A 136 4.92 -28.63 25.01
C THR A 136 4.15 -27.35 25.33
N LEU A 137 3.05 -27.08 24.62
CA LEU A 137 2.12 -25.98 24.90
C LEU A 137 0.72 -26.59 25.19
N PRO A 138 0.34 -26.79 26.45
CA PRO A 138 -0.87 -27.53 26.82
C PRO A 138 -2.16 -26.82 26.39
N CYS A 139 -2.15 -25.53 26.18
CA CYS A 139 -3.34 -24.74 25.90
C CYS A 139 -3.37 -24.09 24.51
N GLY A 140 -2.40 -24.40 23.67
CA GLY A 140 -2.30 -23.75 22.36
C GLY A 140 -1.59 -22.38 22.42
N THR A 141 -1.62 -21.69 21.28
CA THR A 141 -0.92 -20.40 21.10
C THR A 141 -1.85 -19.21 21.32
N GLY A 142 -3.12 -19.44 21.49
CA GLY A 142 -4.15 -18.38 21.53
C GLY A 142 -4.51 -17.76 20.17
N TYR A 143 -3.75 -18.09 19.09
CA TYR A 143 -3.94 -17.48 17.77
C TYR A 143 -4.28 -18.48 16.65
N GLY A 144 -4.62 -19.73 17.01
CA GLY A 144 -4.93 -20.78 16.03
C GLY A 144 -3.73 -21.43 15.34
N TYR A 145 -2.50 -21.03 15.71
CA TYR A 145 -1.26 -21.66 15.24
C TYR A 145 -0.79 -22.74 16.19
N ASP A 146 0.04 -23.66 15.71
CA ASP A 146 0.55 -24.76 16.52
C ASP A 146 1.95 -24.53 17.10
N GLN A 147 2.64 -23.43 16.71
CA GLN A 147 3.97 -23.07 17.15
C GLN A 147 3.98 -21.70 17.84
N GLU A 148 4.85 -21.56 18.84
CA GLU A 148 5.07 -20.30 19.56
C GLU A 148 6.57 -20.10 19.80
N GLY A 149 7.28 -19.68 18.73
CA GLY A 149 8.69 -19.31 18.79
C GLY A 149 8.87 -17.80 19.01
N ILE A 150 9.32 -17.07 17.96
CA ILE A 150 9.50 -15.62 18.04
C ILE A 150 8.19 -14.94 17.61
N ILE A 151 7.55 -14.22 18.52
CA ILE A 151 6.27 -13.53 18.30
C ILE A 151 6.43 -12.01 18.36
N GLY A 152 7.17 -11.52 19.35
CA GLY A 152 7.45 -10.10 19.53
C GLY A 152 8.35 -9.54 18.43
N THR A 153 8.15 -8.28 18.06
CA THR A 153 9.03 -7.59 17.12
C THR A 153 10.42 -7.40 17.75
N PRO A 154 11.50 -7.83 17.09
CA PRO A 154 12.86 -7.53 17.52
C PRO A 154 13.14 -6.03 17.59
N VAL A 155 14.27 -5.63 18.18
CA VAL A 155 14.82 -4.28 18.08
C VAL A 155 16.24 -4.33 17.57
N ILE A 156 16.63 -3.37 16.72
CA ILE A 156 17.98 -3.32 16.15
C ILE A 156 18.69 -2.04 16.62
N ASP A 157 19.83 -2.22 17.27
CA ASP A 157 20.81 -1.14 17.42
C ASP A 157 21.65 -1.05 16.14
N THR A 158 21.38 -0.04 15.34
CA THR A 158 22.11 0.20 14.09
C THR A 158 23.52 0.77 14.31
N HIS A 159 23.79 1.33 15.50
CA HIS A 159 25.11 1.84 15.87
C HIS A 159 26.09 0.69 16.11
N ASN A 160 25.66 -0.34 16.83
CA ASN A 160 26.45 -1.53 17.14
C ASN A 160 26.18 -2.69 16.18
N SER A 161 25.29 -2.51 15.18
CA SER A 161 24.88 -3.53 14.21
C SER A 161 24.36 -4.81 14.89
N THR A 162 23.58 -4.66 15.95
CA THR A 162 23.08 -5.76 16.78
C THR A 162 21.55 -5.80 16.78
N MET A 163 20.99 -6.99 16.57
CA MET A 163 19.55 -7.26 16.72
C MET A 163 19.30 -8.01 18.02
N TYR A 164 18.36 -7.53 18.82
CA TYR A 164 17.89 -8.19 20.03
C TYR A 164 16.50 -8.77 19.80
N LEU A 165 16.30 -10.02 20.27
CA LEU A 165 15.02 -10.71 20.16
C LEU A 165 14.85 -11.74 21.28
N VAL A 166 13.60 -12.15 21.52
CA VAL A 166 13.27 -13.24 22.44
C VAL A 166 12.76 -14.43 21.64
N ALA A 167 13.42 -15.58 21.78
CA ALA A 167 12.99 -16.85 21.21
C ALA A 167 12.43 -17.78 22.29
N LYS A 168 11.40 -18.57 21.95
CA LYS A 168 10.75 -19.54 22.87
C LYS A 168 10.95 -20.95 22.35
N THR A 169 11.90 -21.67 22.92
CA THR A 169 12.27 -23.03 22.53
C THR A 169 11.99 -24.05 23.64
N VAL A 170 12.01 -25.32 23.28
CA VAL A 170 11.97 -26.42 24.22
C VAL A 170 13.34 -27.10 24.26
N VAL A 171 13.99 -27.06 25.40
CA VAL A 171 15.32 -27.69 25.62
C VAL A 171 15.15 -28.92 26.48
N ASN A 172 15.36 -30.11 25.91
CA ASN A 172 15.22 -31.40 26.60
C ASN A 172 13.86 -31.57 27.32
N GLY A 173 12.79 -31.05 26.74
CA GLY A 173 11.44 -31.14 27.26
C GLY A 173 11.03 -29.99 28.21
N THR A 174 11.91 -29.02 28.47
CA THR A 174 11.61 -27.81 29.25
C THR A 174 11.43 -26.63 28.31
N VAL A 175 10.32 -25.89 28.44
CA VAL A 175 10.08 -24.63 27.70
C VAL A 175 10.94 -23.52 28.28
N GLU A 176 11.67 -22.82 27.44
CA GLU A 176 12.58 -21.74 27.82
C GLU A 176 12.38 -20.52 26.91
N HIS A 177 12.43 -19.33 27.48
CA HIS A 177 12.66 -18.10 26.74
C HIS A 177 14.13 -17.71 26.82
N ASN A 178 14.70 -17.31 25.70
CA ASN A 178 16.07 -16.85 25.61
C ASN A 178 16.14 -15.49 24.92
N LEU A 179 16.86 -14.55 25.53
CA LEU A 179 17.20 -13.27 24.90
C LEU A 179 18.47 -13.47 24.06
N HIS A 180 18.34 -13.21 22.76
CA HIS A 180 19.42 -13.27 21.79
C HIS A 180 19.92 -11.88 21.42
N ALA A 181 21.22 -11.75 21.16
CA ALA A 181 21.86 -10.60 20.54
C ALA A 181 22.60 -11.08 19.28
N LEU A 182 22.12 -10.74 18.10
CA LEU A 182 22.63 -11.20 16.81
C LEU A 182 23.37 -10.08 16.08
N ASP A 183 24.51 -10.43 15.48
CA ASP A 183 25.12 -9.59 14.44
C ASP A 183 24.21 -9.54 13.20
N ILE A 184 23.78 -8.34 12.79
CA ILE A 184 22.83 -8.20 11.68
C ILE A 184 23.39 -8.54 10.30
N ALA A 185 24.72 -8.58 10.15
CA ALA A 185 25.35 -8.95 8.89
C ALA A 185 25.48 -10.46 8.69
N THR A 186 25.46 -11.24 9.79
CA THR A 186 25.73 -12.69 9.75
C THR A 186 24.64 -13.55 10.35
N GLY A 187 23.78 -13.01 11.22
CA GLY A 187 22.78 -13.75 11.99
C GLY A 187 23.36 -14.59 13.13
N ASN A 188 24.66 -14.47 13.42
CA ASN A 188 25.28 -15.21 14.52
C ASN A 188 25.04 -14.53 15.87
N ASP A 189 24.85 -15.34 16.91
CA ASP A 189 24.86 -14.84 18.28
C ASP A 189 26.21 -14.18 18.62
N LEU A 190 26.14 -13.01 19.26
CA LEU A 190 27.32 -12.34 19.80
C LEU A 190 27.83 -13.02 21.05
N PRO A 191 29.11 -12.81 21.44
CA PRO A 191 29.68 -13.40 22.66
C PRO A 191 28.84 -13.04 23.89
N GLY A 192 28.41 -14.07 24.64
CA GLY A 192 27.51 -13.90 25.80
C GLY A 192 26.03 -14.12 25.50
N SER A 193 25.66 -14.20 24.22
CA SER A 193 24.32 -14.55 23.76
C SER A 193 24.23 -16.04 23.41
N PRO A 194 23.04 -16.69 23.58
CA PRO A 194 21.87 -16.17 24.27
C PRO A 194 21.98 -16.23 25.80
N VAL A 195 21.08 -15.47 26.49
CA VAL A 195 20.91 -15.62 27.95
C VAL A 195 19.46 -16.08 28.26
N PRO A 196 19.28 -17.02 29.23
CA PRO A 196 17.96 -17.47 29.63
C PRO A 196 17.21 -16.36 30.37
N ILE A 197 15.93 -16.22 30.06
CA ILE A 197 15.02 -15.29 30.76
C ILE A 197 14.48 -15.97 32.00
N VAL A 198 14.88 -15.46 33.15
CA VAL A 198 14.44 -15.93 34.48
C VAL A 198 14.12 -14.73 35.36
N ALA A 199 13.02 -14.78 36.10
CA ALA A 199 12.66 -13.73 37.05
C ALA A 199 11.89 -14.32 38.23
N GLN A 200 11.95 -13.61 39.34
CA GLN A 200 11.22 -13.93 40.56
C GLN A 200 10.90 -12.63 41.29
N THR A 201 9.68 -12.52 41.79
CA THR A 201 9.28 -11.44 42.69
C THR A 201 8.65 -11.99 43.96
N THR A 202 8.62 -11.18 45.03
CA THR A 202 8.03 -11.55 46.31
C THR A 202 7.14 -10.44 46.79
N TYR A 203 5.86 -10.75 47.07
CA TYR A 203 4.91 -9.87 47.69
C TYR A 203 4.37 -10.50 48.97
N GLY A 204 4.64 -9.87 50.08
CA GLY A 204 4.33 -10.45 51.41
C GLY A 204 5.03 -11.80 51.63
N LYS A 205 4.27 -12.89 51.59
CA LYS A 205 4.77 -14.25 51.67
C LYS A 205 4.69 -15.03 50.35
N LYS A 206 4.02 -14.46 49.33
CA LYS A 206 3.88 -15.08 48.03
C LYS A 206 5.13 -14.83 47.20
N VAL A 207 5.66 -15.91 46.64
CA VAL A 207 6.76 -15.88 45.67
C VAL A 207 6.17 -16.22 44.29
N THR A 208 6.33 -15.31 43.34
CA THR A 208 5.89 -15.50 41.97
C THR A 208 7.12 -15.63 41.08
N ASN A 209 7.18 -16.70 40.29
CA ASN A 209 8.28 -16.99 39.36
C ASN A 209 7.84 -16.76 37.94
N PHE A 210 8.72 -16.24 37.12
CA PHE A 210 8.56 -16.26 35.67
C PHE A 210 8.58 -17.72 35.17
N THR A 211 7.57 -18.11 34.40
CA THR A 211 7.43 -19.47 33.90
C THR A 211 7.28 -19.46 32.37
N SER A 212 8.34 -19.78 31.65
CA SER A 212 8.34 -19.77 30.17
C SER A 212 7.20 -20.60 29.54
N LEU A 213 6.68 -21.61 30.25
CA LEU A 213 5.53 -22.39 29.78
C LEU A 213 4.26 -21.53 29.67
N HIS A 214 4.05 -20.60 30.62
CA HIS A 214 2.81 -19.83 30.74
C HIS A 214 2.94 -18.41 30.20
N GLU A 215 4.14 -17.92 30.00
CA GLU A 215 4.41 -16.57 29.53
C GLU A 215 4.67 -16.53 28.02
N LYS A 216 4.40 -15.37 27.40
CA LYS A 216 4.52 -15.09 25.98
C LYS A 216 5.12 -13.70 25.77
N ASN A 217 6.18 -13.57 24.97
CA ASN A 217 6.69 -12.27 24.55
C ASN A 217 5.95 -11.79 23.30
N ARG A 218 4.83 -11.07 23.44
CA ARG A 218 4.06 -10.52 22.32
C ARG A 218 4.43 -9.07 21.98
N PRO A 219 4.65 -8.17 22.96
CA PRO A 219 5.09 -6.81 22.69
C PRO A 219 6.44 -6.78 21.98
N GLY A 220 6.61 -5.84 21.05
CA GLY A 220 7.93 -5.52 20.49
C GLY A 220 8.88 -5.04 21.58
N LEU A 221 10.16 -5.41 21.47
CA LEU A 221 11.18 -4.98 22.39
C LEU A 221 11.42 -3.47 22.29
N LEU A 222 11.85 -2.88 23.39
CA LEU A 222 12.34 -1.50 23.44
C LEU A 222 13.83 -1.48 23.71
N LEU A 223 14.58 -0.71 22.92
CA LEU A 223 15.96 -0.32 23.21
C LEU A 223 15.99 1.17 23.57
N LEU A 224 16.43 1.47 24.78
CA LEU A 224 16.46 2.83 25.31
C LEU A 224 17.75 3.07 26.09
N ASN A 225 18.60 3.95 25.61
CA ASN A 225 19.85 4.37 26.28
C ASN A 225 20.75 3.19 26.73
N GLY A 226 20.91 2.19 25.88
CA GLY A 226 21.78 1.04 26.22
C GLY A 226 21.09 -0.04 27.03
N VAL A 227 19.80 0.04 27.23
CA VAL A 227 18.99 -0.94 27.98
C VAL A 227 17.92 -1.52 27.08
N ILE A 228 17.81 -2.87 27.07
CA ILE A 228 16.79 -3.62 26.37
C ILE A 228 15.67 -3.92 27.36
N TYR A 229 14.43 -3.64 26.97
CA TYR A 229 13.23 -3.97 27.72
C TYR A 229 12.40 -4.98 26.97
N ALA A 230 12.00 -6.06 27.65
CA ALA A 230 11.13 -7.11 27.13
C ALA A 230 9.91 -7.26 28.06
N ALA A 231 8.71 -7.27 27.48
CA ALA A 231 7.47 -7.47 28.21
C ALA A 231 6.83 -8.82 27.85
N PHE A 232 6.11 -9.39 28.81
CA PHE A 232 5.50 -10.69 28.72
C PHE A 232 4.08 -10.69 29.26
N GLY A 233 3.27 -11.60 28.74
CA GLY A 233 1.95 -11.86 29.20
C GLY A 233 1.55 -13.32 29.10
N SER A 234 0.34 -13.66 29.50
CA SER A 234 -0.20 -15.01 29.50
C SER A 234 -0.28 -15.60 28.09
N ASN A 235 -0.06 -16.91 27.98
CA ASN A 235 -0.40 -17.66 26.78
C ASN A 235 -1.89 -18.09 26.75
N GLY A 236 -2.73 -17.53 27.62
CA GLY A 236 -4.20 -17.70 27.57
C GLY A 236 -4.75 -18.90 28.31
N CYS A 237 -3.97 -19.65 29.08
CA CYS A 237 -4.46 -20.89 29.60
C CYS A 237 -4.25 -21.16 31.08
N ASN A 238 -3.80 -20.21 31.85
CA ASN A 238 -3.45 -20.54 33.23
C ASN A 238 -3.43 -19.33 34.16
N ASP A 239 -4.15 -19.44 35.26
CA ASP A 239 -4.14 -18.44 36.35
C ASP A 239 -2.74 -18.28 37.02
N ASP A 240 -1.77 -19.13 36.65
CA ASP A 240 -0.37 -19.08 37.16
C ASP A 240 0.54 -18.15 36.32
N SER A 241 0.05 -17.51 35.27
CA SER A 241 0.80 -16.51 34.50
C SER A 241 0.72 -15.13 35.16
N SER A 242 1.66 -14.25 34.78
CA SER A 242 1.64 -12.84 35.19
C SER A 242 2.24 -11.97 34.08
N GLY A 243 1.87 -10.70 34.04
CA GLY A 243 2.58 -9.72 33.23
C GLY A 243 3.97 -9.43 33.84
N TRP A 244 4.98 -9.35 32.98
CA TRP A 244 6.35 -9.03 33.38
C TRP A 244 6.94 -7.97 32.45
N VAL A 245 7.76 -7.07 33.01
CA VAL A 245 8.72 -6.25 32.27
C VAL A 245 10.09 -6.53 32.83
N LEU A 246 11.03 -6.88 31.96
CA LEU A 246 12.41 -7.22 32.33
C LEU A 246 13.36 -6.33 31.55
N SER A 247 14.42 -5.84 32.18
CA SER A 247 15.43 -5.03 31.53
C SER A 247 16.81 -5.68 31.56
N TYR A 248 17.59 -5.45 30.50
CA TYR A 248 18.91 -6.03 30.28
C TYR A 248 19.87 -4.98 29.72
N ASP A 249 21.13 -5.04 30.16
CA ASP A 249 22.21 -4.25 29.57
C ASP A 249 22.49 -4.73 28.13
N GLU A 250 22.53 -3.83 27.17
CA GLU A 250 22.66 -4.18 25.74
C GLU A 250 23.99 -4.85 25.39
N ASN A 251 25.07 -4.57 26.14
CA ASN A 251 26.41 -5.06 25.82
C ASN A 251 26.73 -6.39 26.49
N THR A 252 26.18 -6.61 27.68
CA THR A 252 26.50 -7.80 28.52
C THR A 252 25.34 -8.77 28.62
N LEU A 253 24.14 -8.39 28.26
CA LEU A 253 22.87 -9.07 28.48
C LEU A 253 22.62 -9.40 29.96
N ALA A 254 23.28 -8.71 30.89
CA ALA A 254 23.01 -8.83 32.32
C ALA A 254 21.62 -8.26 32.62
N GLN A 255 20.79 -8.99 33.35
CA GLN A 255 19.51 -8.54 33.83
C GLN A 255 19.68 -7.37 34.83
N LEU A 256 19.04 -6.25 34.62
CA LEU A 256 19.17 -5.03 35.41
C LEU A 256 18.00 -4.86 36.39
N ALA A 257 16.76 -5.02 35.91
CA ALA A 257 15.56 -4.84 36.73
C ALA A 257 14.46 -5.82 36.33
N ILE A 258 13.51 -5.99 37.24
CA ILE A 258 12.35 -6.89 37.14
C ILE A 258 11.13 -6.13 37.64
N PHE A 259 10.06 -6.10 36.87
CA PHE A 259 8.74 -5.67 37.29
C PHE A 259 7.71 -6.76 37.00
N ASN A 260 6.81 -7.01 37.94
CA ASN A 260 5.68 -7.93 37.77
C ASN A 260 4.40 -7.16 38.03
N THR A 261 3.43 -7.30 37.12
CA THR A 261 2.18 -6.54 37.13
C THR A 261 1.18 -7.01 38.19
N SER A 262 1.32 -8.26 38.69
CA SER A 262 0.40 -8.85 39.66
C SER A 262 1.11 -9.90 40.54
N PRO A 263 2.02 -9.49 41.44
CA PRO A 263 2.77 -10.43 42.26
C PRO A 263 1.91 -11.12 43.32
N ASP A 264 0.72 -10.61 43.61
CA ASP A 264 -0.21 -11.12 44.63
C ASP A 264 -1.35 -11.98 44.10
N HIS A 265 -1.79 -11.76 42.83
CA HIS A 265 -2.92 -12.50 42.24
C HIS A 265 -2.53 -13.35 41.03
N GLY A 266 -1.80 -12.83 40.06
CA GLY A 266 -1.53 -13.44 38.76
C GLY A 266 -2.35 -12.78 37.65
N LEU A 267 -2.23 -13.27 36.41
CA LEU A 267 -2.77 -12.70 35.19
C LEU A 267 -2.21 -11.29 34.89
N THR A 268 -2.99 -10.34 34.46
CA THR A 268 -2.54 -8.97 34.11
C THR A 268 -1.46 -8.95 33.02
N SER A 269 -1.71 -9.69 31.96
CA SER A 269 -0.82 -9.83 30.81
C SER A 269 -0.44 -8.49 30.20
N ILE A 270 0.77 -8.36 29.69
CA ILE A 270 1.13 -7.27 28.77
C ILE A 270 1.07 -7.84 27.37
N TRP A 271 -0.05 -7.54 26.68
CA TRP A 271 -0.31 -8.15 25.36
C TRP A 271 0.11 -7.22 24.21
N GLN A 272 -0.32 -5.99 24.20
CA GLN A 272 0.03 -4.91 23.26
C GLN A 272 0.15 -5.35 21.80
N THR A 273 -0.99 -5.68 21.23
CA THR A 273 -1.11 -6.26 19.89
C THR A 273 -0.56 -5.36 18.78
N GLY A 274 0.40 -5.88 18.00
CA GLY A 274 0.97 -5.18 16.86
C GLY A 274 1.85 -3.96 17.18
N THR A 275 2.21 -3.75 18.45
CA THR A 275 3.09 -2.68 18.91
C THR A 275 4.14 -3.18 19.88
N GLY A 276 4.89 -2.28 20.50
CA GLY A 276 5.90 -2.57 21.52
C GLY A 276 5.75 -1.65 22.73
N ILE A 277 6.64 -1.86 23.69
CA ILE A 277 6.80 -0.99 24.84
C ILE A 277 7.11 0.42 24.35
N ALA A 278 6.36 1.45 24.81
CA ALA A 278 6.60 2.84 24.44
C ALA A 278 7.53 3.54 25.45
N ALA A 279 8.22 4.58 25.01
CA ALA A 279 9.04 5.44 25.88
C ALA A 279 8.97 6.89 25.44
N ASP A 280 8.92 7.81 26.44
CA ASP A 280 8.94 9.25 26.21
C ASP A 280 10.37 9.83 26.20
N GLU A 281 10.47 11.13 25.96
CA GLU A 281 11.72 11.90 25.93
C GLU A 281 12.41 11.99 27.29
N ASP A 282 11.68 11.81 28.39
CA ASP A 282 12.19 11.77 29.75
C ASP A 282 12.64 10.36 30.17
N ASN A 283 12.54 9.41 29.23
CA ASN A 283 12.86 7.99 29.39
C ASN A 283 11.90 7.22 30.31
N ASN A 284 10.71 7.71 30.56
CA ASN A 284 9.68 6.91 31.17
C ASN A 284 9.18 5.86 30.19
N ILE A 285 8.81 4.70 30.69
CA ILE A 285 8.40 3.52 29.93
C ILE A 285 6.90 3.32 30.15
N TYR A 286 6.17 3.06 29.08
CA TYR A 286 4.73 2.89 29.14
C TYR A 286 4.33 1.52 28.62
N VAL A 287 3.48 0.83 29.39
CA VAL A 287 2.86 -0.44 29.03
C VAL A 287 1.40 -0.46 29.44
N GLU A 288 0.59 -1.25 28.72
CA GLU A 288 -0.80 -1.56 29.08
C GLU A 288 -0.91 -3.00 29.57
N THR A 289 -1.75 -3.23 30.56
CA THR A 289 -2.03 -4.56 31.12
C THR A 289 -3.44 -5.02 30.77
N ALA A 290 -3.65 -6.33 30.77
CA ALA A 290 -4.92 -7.01 30.53
C ALA A 290 -5.66 -7.31 31.85
N GLU A 291 -6.72 -8.10 31.71
CA GLU A 291 -7.58 -8.50 32.82
C GLU A 291 -6.82 -9.30 33.90
N SER A 292 -7.43 -9.36 35.07
CA SER A 292 -7.12 -10.27 36.17
C SER A 292 -8.40 -10.97 36.61
N CYS A 293 -8.47 -11.50 37.84
CA CYS A 293 -9.74 -12.00 38.36
C CYS A 293 -10.76 -10.87 38.57
N ASP A 294 -12.06 -11.15 38.59
CA ASP A 294 -13.15 -10.18 38.63
C ASP A 294 -13.00 -9.06 39.68
N THR A 295 -12.29 -9.34 40.77
CA THR A 295 -12.09 -8.39 41.88
C THR A 295 -10.62 -8.12 42.21
N CYS A 296 -9.72 -8.60 41.36
CA CYS A 296 -8.26 -8.44 41.48
C CYS A 296 -7.79 -7.24 40.67
N TYR A 297 -7.94 -6.05 41.18
CA TYR A 297 -7.41 -4.82 40.59
C TYR A 297 -6.86 -3.92 41.70
N ASP A 298 -6.02 -2.98 41.33
CA ASP A 298 -5.35 -2.14 42.29
C ASP A 298 -6.36 -1.22 42.96
N ILE A 299 -6.61 -1.49 44.24
CA ILE A 299 -7.19 -0.54 45.15
C ILE A 299 -5.99 0.17 45.81
N PRO A 300 -6.04 1.47 46.12
CA PRO A 300 -4.89 2.19 46.65
C PRO A 300 -4.11 1.38 47.69
N GLN A 301 -2.81 1.06 47.38
CA GLN A 301 -1.88 0.21 48.10
C GLN A 301 -1.88 -1.30 47.74
N GLY A 302 -2.54 -1.74 46.68
CA GLY A 302 -2.41 -3.07 46.13
C GLY A 302 -1.13 -3.26 45.28
N ALA A 303 -1.02 -4.42 44.67
CA ALA A 303 0.11 -4.76 43.80
C ALA A 303 -0.35 -5.39 42.48
N THR A 304 -1.65 -5.37 42.18
CA THR A 304 -2.24 -5.91 40.93
C THR A 304 -2.72 -4.75 40.05
N TYR A 305 -2.02 -4.57 38.95
CA TYR A 305 -2.33 -3.57 37.94
C TYR A 305 -3.08 -4.22 36.77
N SER A 306 -4.37 -4.50 36.93
CA SER A 306 -5.18 -5.09 35.84
C SER A 306 -5.86 -4.00 35.02
N ASN A 307 -5.91 -4.18 33.70
CA ASN A 307 -6.48 -3.21 32.76
C ASN A 307 -5.99 -1.78 33.04
N THR A 308 -4.67 -1.63 33.14
CA THR A 308 -3.99 -0.43 33.63
C THR A 308 -2.99 0.07 32.61
N VAL A 309 -2.93 1.38 32.37
CA VAL A 309 -1.80 2.06 31.73
C VAL A 309 -0.76 2.36 32.81
N LEU A 310 0.44 1.82 32.66
CA LEU A 310 1.54 1.99 33.61
C LEU A 310 2.60 2.93 33.05
N LYS A 311 3.04 3.89 33.85
CA LYS A 311 4.25 4.68 33.66
C LYS A 311 5.33 4.16 34.59
N LEU A 312 6.39 3.61 34.01
CA LEU A 312 7.53 3.05 34.73
C LEU A 312 8.76 3.92 34.52
N THR A 313 9.57 4.05 35.57
CA THR A 313 10.92 4.61 35.45
C THR A 313 11.86 3.65 34.71
N PRO A 314 13.06 4.07 34.26
CA PRO A 314 14.00 3.17 33.59
C PRO A 314 14.46 1.97 34.44
N ASP A 315 14.39 2.05 35.76
CA ASP A 315 14.67 0.97 36.69
C ASP A 315 13.43 0.13 37.06
N LEU A 316 12.36 0.27 36.27
CA LEU A 316 11.10 -0.45 36.36
C LEU A 316 10.34 -0.24 37.69
N THR A 317 10.47 0.93 38.30
CA THR A 317 9.63 1.36 39.42
C THR A 317 8.38 2.06 38.86
N VAL A 318 7.20 1.78 39.41
CA VAL A 318 5.96 2.48 39.02
C VAL A 318 6.08 3.95 39.44
N ALA A 319 6.06 4.82 38.44
CA ALA A 319 6.07 6.28 38.62
C ALA A 319 4.65 6.83 38.72
N ASP A 320 3.73 6.26 37.92
CA ASP A 320 2.35 6.65 37.85
C ASP A 320 1.52 5.59 37.12
N TYR A 321 0.19 5.65 37.16
CA TYR A 321 -0.68 4.72 36.46
C TYR A 321 -2.09 5.29 36.26
N PHE A 322 -2.84 4.69 35.32
CA PHE A 322 -4.27 4.92 35.10
C PHE A 322 -5.00 3.58 35.03
N THR A 323 -6.07 3.42 35.80
CA THR A 323 -6.95 2.25 35.73
C THR A 323 -8.38 2.74 35.51
N PRO A 324 -9.10 2.32 34.47
CA PRO A 324 -10.49 2.70 34.22
C PRO A 324 -11.40 2.38 35.38
N PHE A 325 -12.38 3.28 35.69
CA PHE A 325 -13.30 3.09 36.81
C PHE A 325 -14.17 1.83 36.71
N ASP A 326 -14.39 1.34 35.47
CA ASP A 326 -15.15 0.13 35.18
C ASP A 326 -14.28 -1.14 35.07
N VAL A 327 -13.06 -1.12 35.60
CA VAL A 327 -12.09 -2.23 35.58
C VAL A 327 -12.69 -3.58 36.00
N GLN A 328 -13.64 -3.59 36.90
CA GLN A 328 -14.35 -4.80 37.32
C GLN A 328 -15.15 -5.39 36.15
N PHE A 329 -15.79 -4.55 35.33
CA PHE A 329 -16.49 -5.00 34.13
C PHE A 329 -15.51 -5.53 33.12
N LEU A 330 -14.40 -4.83 32.86
CA LEU A 330 -13.35 -5.24 31.95
C LEU A 330 -12.79 -6.61 32.34
N ASN A 331 -12.43 -6.83 33.60
CA ASN A 331 -11.95 -8.11 34.13
C ASN A 331 -12.96 -9.26 33.96
N SER A 332 -14.26 -8.99 34.18
CA SER A 332 -15.30 -10.04 34.15
C SER A 332 -15.72 -10.44 32.75
N ASN A 333 -15.32 -9.71 31.71
CA ASN A 333 -15.79 -9.88 30.34
C ASN A 333 -14.69 -10.02 29.31
N ASP A 334 -13.42 -10.19 29.73
CA ASP A 334 -12.27 -10.32 28.81
C ASP A 334 -12.10 -9.08 27.89
N GLU A 335 -12.40 -7.89 28.42
CA GLU A 335 -12.27 -6.62 27.68
C GLU A 335 -10.91 -5.98 27.94
N ASP A 336 -9.83 -6.63 27.47
CA ASP A 336 -8.45 -6.22 27.70
C ASP A 336 -8.15 -4.80 27.22
N LEU A 337 -7.67 -3.93 28.13
CA LEU A 337 -7.07 -2.66 27.75
C LEU A 337 -5.82 -2.87 26.89
N SER A 338 -4.98 -3.84 27.25
CA SER A 338 -3.73 -4.13 26.52
C SER A 338 -3.92 -4.81 25.14
N SER A 339 -5.13 -4.87 24.60
CA SER A 339 -5.35 -5.30 23.21
C SER A 339 -4.81 -4.31 22.18
N THR A 340 -4.47 -3.10 22.61
CA THR A 340 -3.83 -2.06 21.81
C THR A 340 -2.38 -1.85 22.25
N GLY A 341 -2.00 -0.65 22.61
CA GLY A 341 -0.72 -0.24 23.17
C GLY A 341 -0.62 1.27 23.18
N VAL A 342 0.18 1.79 24.07
CA VAL A 342 0.35 3.21 24.27
C VAL A 342 0.96 3.89 23.05
N LEU A 343 0.31 4.96 22.59
CA LEU A 343 0.83 5.93 21.64
C LEU A 343 1.16 7.23 22.39
N ILE A 344 2.43 7.63 22.39
CA ILE A 344 2.85 8.91 22.98
C ILE A 344 2.71 9.99 21.92
N LEU A 345 1.96 11.05 22.27
CA LEU A 345 1.73 12.18 21.38
C LEU A 345 2.83 13.22 21.52
N PRO A 346 3.13 13.99 20.45
CA PRO A 346 3.98 15.16 20.56
C PRO A 346 3.38 16.21 21.49
N ASP A 347 4.23 17.04 22.10
CA ASP A 347 3.81 18.13 22.97
C ASP A 347 2.74 19.01 22.33
N GLN A 348 1.70 19.32 23.12
CA GLN A 348 0.57 20.12 22.71
C GLN A 348 0.61 21.50 23.36
N ASP A 349 0.09 22.51 22.64
CA ASP A 349 -0.26 23.79 23.27
C ASP A 349 -1.51 23.60 24.14
N GLY A 350 -1.51 24.12 25.37
CA GLY A 350 -2.71 24.05 26.22
C GLY A 350 -2.43 23.73 27.67
N THR A 351 -3.44 23.17 28.35
CA THR A 351 -3.37 22.83 29.78
C THR A 351 -2.58 21.55 30.02
N TYR A 352 -2.66 20.60 29.09
CA TYR A 352 -2.02 19.30 29.16
C TYR A 352 -1.03 19.20 27.98
N PRO A 353 0.24 19.59 28.19
CA PRO A 353 1.21 19.57 27.07
C PRO A 353 1.70 18.17 26.72
N HIS A 354 1.72 17.25 27.67
CA HIS A 354 2.31 15.94 27.51
C HIS A 354 1.23 14.86 27.57
N GLU A 355 0.83 14.35 26.40
CA GLU A 355 -0.30 13.46 26.28
C GLU A 355 0.08 12.09 25.74
N LEU A 356 -0.73 11.08 26.04
CA LEU A 356 -0.72 9.79 25.41
C LEU A 356 -2.14 9.33 25.06
N VAL A 357 -2.23 8.39 24.12
CA VAL A 357 -3.47 7.69 23.78
C VAL A 357 -3.34 6.23 24.19
N ALA A 358 -4.36 5.73 24.84
CA ALA A 358 -4.54 4.35 25.25
C ALA A 358 -5.96 3.86 24.88
N GLY A 359 -6.17 2.55 24.78
CA GLY A 359 -7.50 2.00 24.48
C GLY A 359 -7.51 0.47 24.60
N GLY A 360 -8.66 -0.16 24.41
CA GLY A 360 -8.80 -1.58 24.59
C GLY A 360 -9.91 -2.24 23.77
N LYS A 361 -10.13 -3.55 23.96
CA LYS A 361 -11.13 -4.38 23.26
C LYS A 361 -12.52 -3.76 23.25
N GLN A 362 -12.92 -3.13 24.34
CA GLN A 362 -14.22 -2.46 24.45
C GLN A 362 -14.42 -1.35 23.42
N GLY A 363 -13.33 -0.85 22.78
CA GLY A 363 -13.38 0.25 21.81
C GLY A 363 -13.47 1.63 22.45
N PHE A 364 -13.24 1.74 23.76
CA PHE A 364 -13.01 3.01 24.42
C PHE A 364 -11.56 3.43 24.29
N VAL A 365 -11.37 4.72 24.12
CA VAL A 365 -10.07 5.39 24.00
C VAL A 365 -9.97 6.46 25.06
N TYR A 366 -8.82 6.51 25.69
CA TYR A 366 -8.46 7.47 26.72
C TYR A 366 -7.34 8.37 26.20
N LEU A 367 -7.53 9.67 26.28
CA LEU A 367 -6.48 10.68 26.14
C LEU A 367 -6.05 11.06 27.56
N LEU A 368 -4.82 10.74 27.92
CA LEU A 368 -4.31 10.87 29.29
C LEU A 368 -3.17 11.88 29.36
N ASP A 369 -3.10 12.61 30.49
CA ASP A 369 -1.98 13.48 30.84
C ASP A 369 -0.80 12.64 31.37
N ARG A 370 0.35 12.69 30.67
CA ARG A 370 1.56 11.96 31.10
C ARG A 370 2.19 12.51 32.39
N ASP A 371 1.84 13.73 32.79
CA ASP A 371 2.32 14.35 34.04
C ASP A 371 1.53 13.91 35.26
N ASP A 372 0.27 13.50 35.07
CA ASP A 372 -0.63 12.99 36.13
C ASP A 372 -1.66 12.05 35.47
N LEU A 373 -1.35 10.75 35.40
CA LEU A 373 -2.20 9.75 34.77
C LEU A 373 -3.55 9.54 35.47
N GLY A 374 -3.67 9.95 36.74
CA GLY A 374 -4.95 9.98 37.47
C GLY A 374 -5.21 8.77 38.34
N GLU A 375 -4.38 7.76 38.37
CA GLU A 375 -4.49 6.57 39.24
C GLU A 375 -5.82 5.80 39.03
N PHE A 376 -6.47 5.33 40.10
CA PHE A 376 -7.75 4.64 40.07
C PHE A 376 -8.80 5.36 40.96
N HIS A 377 -9.96 5.62 40.36
CA HIS A 377 -11.13 6.13 41.05
C HIS A 377 -12.33 5.21 40.84
N GLN A 378 -13.10 4.92 41.92
CA GLN A 378 -14.19 3.94 41.85
C GLN A 378 -15.42 4.38 41.03
N THR A 379 -15.54 5.65 40.68
CA THR A 379 -16.78 6.22 40.13
C THR A 379 -16.60 7.14 38.95
N TYR A 380 -15.38 7.43 38.52
CA TYR A 380 -15.04 8.27 37.38
C TYR A 380 -13.60 8.02 36.96
N ASP A 381 -13.27 8.37 35.75
CA ASP A 381 -11.89 8.39 35.23
C ASP A 381 -11.32 9.80 35.33
N GLN A 382 -10.05 9.92 35.75
CA GLN A 382 -9.31 11.16 35.67
C GLN A 382 -8.50 11.12 34.36
N ASP A 383 -9.16 11.46 33.28
CA ASP A 383 -8.63 11.52 31.93
C ASP A 383 -8.81 12.95 31.37
N ILE A 384 -8.14 13.25 30.25
CA ILE A 384 -8.40 14.47 29.48
C ILE A 384 -9.68 14.28 28.66
N GLU A 385 -9.78 13.17 27.97
CA GLU A 385 -10.95 12.76 27.17
C GLU A 385 -11.10 11.23 27.20
N GLU A 386 -12.34 10.79 27.34
CA GLU A 386 -12.77 9.42 27.13
C GLU A 386 -13.87 9.37 26.07
N PHE A 387 -13.76 8.50 25.10
CA PHE A 387 -14.80 8.34 24.09
C PHE A 387 -14.79 6.94 23.45
N SER A 388 -15.96 6.52 22.96
CA SER A 388 -16.09 5.28 22.18
C SER A 388 -15.79 5.52 20.69
N LEU A 389 -15.04 4.61 20.06
CA LEU A 389 -14.85 4.57 18.60
C LEU A 389 -16.13 4.17 17.87
N ILE A 390 -17.10 3.59 18.58
CA ILE A 390 -18.40 3.18 18.05
C ILE A 390 -19.47 4.19 18.49
N PRO A 391 -20.08 4.97 17.60
CA PRO A 391 -21.02 6.01 17.96
C PRO A 391 -22.22 5.49 18.75
N GLY A 392 -22.47 6.10 19.92
CA GLY A 392 -23.61 5.78 20.78
C GLY A 392 -23.40 4.65 21.78
N GLU A 393 -22.21 4.07 21.82
CA GLU A 393 -21.82 3.08 22.83
C GLU A 393 -21.48 3.77 24.16
N GLN A 394 -21.60 3.00 25.23
CA GLN A 394 -21.31 3.43 26.61
C GLN A 394 -20.38 2.42 27.26
N THR A 395 -19.61 2.86 28.25
CA THR A 395 -18.82 1.99 29.12
C THR A 395 -19.67 0.85 29.70
N GLY A 396 -19.07 -0.28 29.96
CA GLY A 396 -19.77 -1.45 30.48
C GLY A 396 -20.53 -2.27 29.42
N GLN A 397 -20.12 -2.25 28.15
CA GLN A 397 -20.62 -3.11 27.09
C GLN A 397 -19.50 -3.92 26.45
N VAL A 398 -19.73 -5.23 26.24
CA VAL A 398 -18.80 -6.11 25.53
C VAL A 398 -18.83 -5.81 24.06
N LYS A 399 -17.68 -5.59 23.41
CA LYS A 399 -17.62 -5.20 21.99
C LYS A 399 -16.56 -5.92 21.15
N ASP A 400 -15.40 -6.21 21.70
CA ASP A 400 -14.29 -6.81 20.95
C ASP A 400 -13.94 -6.06 19.63
N VAL A 401 -13.85 -4.73 19.68
CA VAL A 401 -13.71 -3.93 18.45
C VAL A 401 -12.30 -3.39 18.21
N LEU A 402 -11.45 -3.28 19.22
CA LEU A 402 -10.13 -2.66 19.06
C LEU A 402 -9.00 -3.61 19.47
N PHE A 403 -8.31 -4.16 18.46
CA PHE A 403 -7.15 -5.04 18.58
C PHE A 403 -5.94 -4.48 17.84
N SER A 404 -5.85 -3.16 17.70
CA SER A 404 -4.84 -2.49 16.92
C SER A 404 -4.37 -1.22 17.60
N SER A 405 -3.06 -0.97 17.55
CA SER A 405 -2.51 0.29 18.05
C SER A 405 -2.81 1.42 17.07
N PRO A 406 -3.16 2.61 17.54
CA PRO A 406 -3.37 3.77 16.68
C PRO A 406 -2.08 4.20 15.98
N ALA A 407 -2.19 5.03 14.94
CA ALA A 407 -1.07 5.74 14.34
C ALA A 407 -1.27 7.25 14.49
N PHE A 408 -0.16 8.01 14.51
CA PHE A 408 -0.20 9.47 14.56
C PHE A 408 0.60 10.09 13.43
N TRP A 409 0.00 11.07 12.75
CA TRP A 409 0.70 11.87 11.77
C TRP A 409 -0.01 13.20 11.52
N ASN A 410 0.76 14.27 11.41
CA ASN A 410 0.27 15.61 11.05
C ASN A 410 -0.94 16.05 11.87
N ASN A 411 -0.79 16.02 13.19
CA ASN A 411 -1.83 16.35 14.17
C ASN A 411 -3.13 15.55 14.00
N THR A 412 -3.03 14.27 13.65
CA THR A 412 -4.18 13.39 13.49
C THR A 412 -3.87 12.00 14.04
N VAL A 413 -4.75 11.46 14.87
CA VAL A 413 -4.70 10.10 15.39
C VAL A 413 -5.61 9.22 14.55
N TYR A 414 -5.10 8.08 14.07
CA TYR A 414 -5.81 7.15 13.20
C TYR A 414 -6.08 5.83 13.93
N PHE A 415 -7.34 5.40 13.92
CA PHE A 415 -7.78 4.11 14.46
C PHE A 415 -8.37 3.24 13.36
N ALA A 416 -8.12 1.93 13.43
CA ALA A 416 -8.68 0.93 12.53
C ALA A 416 -9.41 -0.15 13.37
N PRO A 417 -10.62 0.14 13.88
CA PRO A 417 -11.40 -0.82 14.65
C PRO A 417 -11.96 -1.92 13.76
N ASP A 418 -12.25 -3.10 14.33
CA ASP A 418 -12.87 -4.20 13.62
C ASP A 418 -14.31 -3.86 13.18
N ASP A 419 -14.73 -4.39 12.03
CA ASP A 419 -16.06 -4.18 11.41
C ASP A 419 -16.49 -2.70 11.30
N SER A 420 -15.53 -1.77 11.33
CA SER A 420 -15.76 -0.33 11.37
C SER A 420 -14.98 0.41 10.27
N PRO A 421 -15.38 1.66 9.94
CA PRO A 421 -14.52 2.52 9.13
C PRO A 421 -13.21 2.81 9.84
N VAL A 422 -12.15 3.10 9.08
CA VAL A 422 -10.97 3.78 9.64
C VAL A 422 -11.37 5.20 10.07
N LEU A 423 -10.95 5.58 11.25
CA LEU A 423 -11.27 6.87 11.89
C LEU A 423 -10.01 7.74 11.98
N ALA A 424 -10.12 9.01 11.64
CA ALA A 424 -9.03 9.99 11.72
C ALA A 424 -9.47 11.18 12.59
N TYR A 425 -8.96 11.23 13.80
CA TYR A 425 -9.28 12.25 14.81
C TYR A 425 -8.24 13.39 14.73
N PRO A 426 -8.62 14.61 14.36
CA PRO A 426 -7.70 15.74 14.43
C PRO A 426 -7.39 16.09 15.89
N LEU A 427 -6.11 16.22 16.23
CA LEU A 427 -5.61 16.66 17.53
C LEU A 427 -5.31 18.15 17.48
N SER A 428 -5.83 18.91 18.42
CA SER A 428 -5.59 20.37 18.51
C SER A 428 -5.76 20.85 19.95
N ASN A 429 -4.74 21.52 20.47
CA ASN A 429 -4.70 22.10 21.83
C ASN A 429 -5.04 21.07 22.91
N GLY A 430 -4.53 19.85 22.78
CA GLY A 430 -4.75 18.81 23.77
C GLY A 430 -6.18 18.22 23.74
N SER A 431 -6.83 18.20 22.59
CA SER A 431 -8.18 17.64 22.43
C SER A 431 -8.36 16.99 21.06
N LEU A 432 -9.06 15.86 21.03
CA LEU A 432 -9.41 15.13 19.83
C LEU A 432 -10.75 15.63 19.28
N GLY A 433 -10.74 16.09 18.03
CA GLY A 433 -11.93 16.62 17.37
C GLY A 433 -12.83 15.55 16.77
N THR A 434 -13.87 15.97 16.05
CA THR A 434 -14.74 15.02 15.31
C THR A 434 -13.96 14.29 14.20
N PRO A 435 -14.00 12.96 14.16
CA PRO A 435 -13.22 12.20 13.19
C PRO A 435 -13.77 12.32 11.76
N ALA A 436 -12.86 12.33 10.79
CA ALA A 436 -13.17 11.91 9.43
C ALA A 436 -13.16 10.37 9.37
N THR A 437 -13.92 9.79 8.43
CA THR A 437 -14.04 8.34 8.28
C THR A 437 -13.86 7.90 6.85
N THR A 438 -13.40 6.65 6.64
CA THR A 438 -13.47 6.02 5.32
C THR A 438 -14.93 5.80 4.90
N ALA A 439 -15.17 5.68 3.58
CA ALA A 439 -16.52 5.49 3.04
C ALA A 439 -17.12 4.09 3.33
N ALA A 440 -16.29 3.13 3.74
CA ALA A 440 -16.69 1.75 4.01
C ALA A 440 -16.11 1.29 5.34
N SER A 441 -16.76 0.31 5.97
CA SER A 441 -16.24 -0.47 7.09
C SER A 441 -15.38 -1.63 6.59
N TYR A 442 -14.44 -2.08 7.41
CA TYR A 442 -13.50 -3.14 7.10
C TYR A 442 -13.45 -4.16 8.24
N THR A 443 -13.25 -5.43 7.91
CA THR A 443 -13.16 -6.52 8.87
C THR A 443 -11.72 -6.83 9.24
N GLY A 444 -11.47 -7.10 10.51
CA GLY A 444 -10.15 -7.35 11.09
C GLY A 444 -9.49 -6.06 11.55
N SER A 445 -8.97 -6.10 12.76
CA SER A 445 -8.26 -4.98 13.37
C SER A 445 -6.76 -5.21 13.28
N HIS A 446 -6.08 -4.39 12.47
CA HIS A 446 -4.63 -4.41 12.33
C HIS A 446 -4.08 -3.00 12.58
N SER A 447 -2.88 -2.92 13.13
CA SER A 447 -2.28 -1.62 13.41
C SER A 447 -1.91 -0.88 12.13
N PRO A 448 -2.54 0.26 11.83
CA PRO A 448 -2.26 1.03 10.62
C PRO A 448 -0.85 1.64 10.69
N SER A 449 -0.24 1.82 9.53
CA SER A 449 1.05 2.52 9.39
C SER A 449 0.89 3.73 8.47
N ILE A 450 1.68 4.77 8.72
CA ILE A 450 1.72 5.96 7.86
C ILE A 450 3.06 6.03 7.13
N SER A 451 3.03 6.42 5.87
CA SER A 451 4.20 6.89 5.13
C SER A 451 3.98 8.30 4.61
N ALA A 452 4.97 9.18 4.78
CA ALA A 452 4.86 10.58 4.39
C ALA A 452 6.22 11.22 4.14
N ASN A 453 6.26 12.32 3.42
CA ASN A 453 7.41 13.21 3.32
C ASN A 453 7.19 14.43 4.24
N GLY A 454 7.66 14.32 5.48
CA GLY A 454 7.32 15.27 6.55
C GLY A 454 5.81 15.30 6.78
N ILE A 455 5.20 16.46 6.58
CA ILE A 455 3.75 16.68 6.70
C ILE A 455 3.00 16.60 5.37
N THR A 456 3.63 16.09 4.32
CA THR A 456 3.06 16.02 2.96
C THR A 456 3.03 14.59 2.43
N ASN A 457 2.16 14.35 1.45
CA ASN A 457 2.03 13.05 0.76
C ASN A 457 1.71 11.88 1.68
N GLY A 458 1.01 12.12 2.80
CA GLY A 458 0.65 11.06 3.74
C GLY A 458 -0.23 10.00 3.12
N ILE A 459 0.17 8.74 3.30
CA ILE A 459 -0.59 7.54 2.94
C ILE A 459 -0.76 6.70 4.19
N LEU A 460 -2.00 6.36 4.50
CA LEU A 460 -2.33 5.41 5.55
C LEU A 460 -2.42 4.02 4.92
N TRP A 461 -1.67 3.08 5.47
CA TRP A 461 -1.61 1.67 5.09
C TRP A 461 -2.29 0.83 6.16
N ASP A 462 -3.20 -0.03 5.73
CA ASP A 462 -3.94 -0.90 6.63
C ASP A 462 -4.08 -2.30 6.04
N LEU A 463 -4.09 -3.31 6.94
CA LEU A 463 -4.25 -4.72 6.60
C LEU A 463 -5.61 -5.18 7.14
N THR A 464 -6.57 -5.36 6.26
CA THR A 464 -7.93 -5.69 6.68
C THR A 464 -8.61 -6.60 5.67
N GLY A 465 -9.47 -7.50 6.12
CA GLY A 465 -10.15 -8.47 5.26
C GLY A 465 -9.21 -9.30 4.39
N GLY A 466 -7.98 -9.55 4.83
CA GLY A 466 -6.95 -10.27 4.08
C GLY A 466 -6.37 -9.48 2.89
N ASN A 467 -6.46 -8.16 2.89
CA ASN A 467 -5.93 -7.28 1.85
C ASN A 467 -5.06 -6.17 2.42
N LEU A 468 -4.12 -5.69 1.60
CA LEU A 468 -3.39 -4.45 1.85
C LEU A 468 -4.18 -3.29 1.23
N TYR A 469 -4.55 -2.31 2.04
CA TYR A 469 -5.17 -1.05 1.63
C TYR A 469 -4.20 0.10 1.74
N ALA A 470 -4.36 1.08 0.85
CA ALA A 470 -3.74 2.39 0.95
C ALA A 470 -4.82 3.47 0.84
N PHE A 471 -4.81 4.41 1.77
CA PHE A 471 -5.69 5.58 1.77
C PHE A 471 -4.85 6.85 1.76
N ASN A 472 -5.35 7.89 1.12
CA ASN A 472 -4.79 9.23 1.34
C ASN A 472 -5.02 9.60 2.82
N ALA A 473 -3.96 9.81 3.59
CA ALA A 473 -4.07 10.03 5.02
C ALA A 473 -4.88 11.29 5.40
N THR A 474 -4.89 12.31 4.54
CA THR A 474 -5.64 13.56 4.81
C THR A 474 -7.13 13.44 4.46
N SER A 475 -7.49 12.77 3.36
CA SER A 475 -8.87 12.71 2.87
C SER A 475 -9.58 11.38 3.10
N LEU A 476 -8.86 10.35 3.56
CA LEU A 476 -9.28 8.95 3.70
C LEU A 476 -9.82 8.34 2.40
N GLN A 477 -9.54 8.95 1.26
CA GLN A 477 -9.87 8.37 -0.05
C GLN A 477 -9.01 7.15 -0.31
N MET A 478 -9.62 6.02 -0.67
CA MET A 478 -8.91 4.82 -1.06
C MET A 478 -8.11 5.06 -2.36
N LEU A 479 -6.81 4.78 -2.31
CA LEU A 479 -5.87 4.88 -3.43
C LEU A 479 -5.66 3.52 -4.09
N TYR A 480 -5.54 2.47 -3.26
CA TYR A 480 -5.20 1.13 -3.71
C TYR A 480 -5.77 0.07 -2.75
N VAL A 481 -6.10 -1.09 -3.31
CA VAL A 481 -6.31 -2.33 -2.54
C VAL A 481 -5.76 -3.53 -3.32
N SER A 482 -5.11 -4.47 -2.63
CA SER A 482 -4.36 -5.57 -3.26
C SER A 482 -5.24 -6.57 -4.05
N ASN A 483 -6.55 -6.58 -3.87
CA ASN A 483 -7.46 -7.43 -4.65
C ASN A 483 -8.05 -6.77 -5.91
N GLN A 484 -7.74 -5.50 -6.21
CA GLN A 484 -8.20 -4.82 -7.44
C GLN A 484 -7.68 -5.50 -8.71
N VAL A 485 -6.46 -6.02 -8.67
CA VAL A 485 -5.86 -6.82 -9.75
C VAL A 485 -5.44 -8.17 -9.16
N LYS A 486 -6.44 -8.95 -8.74
CA LYS A 486 -6.27 -10.16 -7.94
C LYS A 486 -5.20 -11.13 -8.46
N ALA A 487 -5.11 -11.31 -9.77
CA ALA A 487 -4.14 -12.23 -10.38
C ALA A 487 -2.67 -11.80 -10.19
N ARG A 488 -2.43 -10.50 -9.92
CA ARG A 488 -1.09 -9.93 -9.72
C ARG A 488 -0.81 -9.63 -8.24
N ASP A 489 -1.79 -9.03 -7.56
CA ASP A 489 -1.56 -8.30 -6.31
C ASP A 489 -2.19 -8.97 -5.08
N GLN A 490 -2.82 -10.14 -5.21
CA GLN A 490 -3.47 -10.77 -4.05
C GLN A 490 -2.46 -11.00 -2.93
N LEU A 491 -2.76 -10.47 -1.75
CA LEU A 491 -1.98 -10.69 -0.54
C LEU A 491 -2.12 -12.16 -0.11
N PRO A 492 -1.01 -12.84 0.25
CA PRO A 492 -1.08 -14.16 0.90
C PRO A 492 -1.81 -14.07 2.26
N THR A 493 -2.15 -15.23 2.84
CA THR A 493 -2.82 -15.29 4.15
C THR A 493 -1.98 -14.58 5.21
N LEU A 494 -2.62 -13.63 5.91
CA LEU A 494 -1.98 -12.86 6.98
C LEU A 494 -1.86 -13.66 8.26
N GLY A 495 -0.83 -13.40 9.04
CA GLY A 495 -0.79 -13.73 10.47
C GLY A 495 -1.76 -12.85 11.26
N HIS A 496 -2.03 -13.20 12.52
CA HIS A 496 -2.81 -12.34 13.41
C HIS A 496 -2.03 -11.07 13.77
N PHE A 497 -2.70 -9.92 13.70
CA PHE A 497 -2.21 -8.65 14.22
C PHE A 497 -0.87 -8.18 13.61
N VAL A 498 -0.63 -8.49 12.35
CA VAL A 498 0.58 -8.07 11.65
C VAL A 498 0.51 -6.57 11.32
N THR A 499 1.68 -5.93 11.36
CA THR A 499 1.84 -4.51 11.05
C THR A 499 2.68 -4.36 9.78
N PRO A 500 2.27 -3.59 8.78
CA PRO A 500 3.07 -3.38 7.58
C PRO A 500 4.25 -2.46 7.87
N THR A 501 5.39 -2.71 7.22
CA THR A 501 6.55 -1.83 7.25
C THR A 501 6.70 -1.09 5.94
N VAL A 502 6.72 0.24 5.99
CA VAL A 502 6.86 1.08 4.81
C VAL A 502 8.22 1.76 4.82
N ALA A 503 9.05 1.45 3.83
CA ALA A 503 10.40 2.01 3.73
C ALA A 503 10.87 2.10 2.27
N ASN A 504 11.39 3.26 1.90
CA ASN A 504 12.09 3.50 0.63
C ASN A 504 11.30 3.01 -0.59
N GLY A 505 10.04 3.42 -0.70
CA GLY A 505 9.17 3.14 -1.84
C GLY A 505 8.50 1.76 -1.83
N ARG A 506 8.63 0.99 -0.75
CA ARG A 506 8.05 -0.36 -0.62
C ARG A 506 7.27 -0.54 0.66
N VAL A 507 6.30 -1.45 0.60
CA VAL A 507 5.50 -1.92 1.74
C VAL A 507 5.77 -3.40 1.91
N TYR A 508 6.27 -3.79 3.08
CA TYR A 508 6.58 -5.17 3.43
C TYR A 508 5.55 -5.70 4.42
N VAL A 509 5.01 -6.86 4.13
CA VAL A 509 3.95 -7.49 4.92
C VAL A 509 4.36 -8.92 5.27
N GLY A 510 4.44 -9.21 6.58
CA GLY A 510 4.60 -10.57 7.08
C GLY A 510 3.32 -11.38 6.86
N THR A 511 3.45 -12.63 6.45
CA THR A 511 2.32 -13.54 6.22
C THR A 511 2.55 -14.89 6.91
N GLU A 512 1.69 -15.88 6.70
CA GLU A 512 1.85 -17.19 7.31
C GLU A 512 3.13 -17.93 6.88
N ASN A 513 3.67 -17.66 5.70
CA ASN A 513 4.82 -18.38 5.18
C ASN A 513 5.66 -17.57 4.16
N THR A 514 5.43 -16.26 4.06
CA THR A 514 6.22 -15.39 3.19
C THR A 514 6.36 -13.99 3.78
N LEU A 515 7.37 -13.28 3.30
CA LEU A 515 7.42 -11.82 3.33
C LEU A 515 6.94 -11.33 1.96
N ALA A 516 5.77 -10.71 1.88
CA ALA A 516 5.27 -10.09 0.67
C ALA A 516 5.73 -8.62 0.58
N ALA A 517 6.21 -8.21 -0.60
CA ALA A 517 6.62 -6.83 -0.86
C ALA A 517 5.77 -6.22 -1.97
N TYR A 518 5.25 -5.03 -1.69
CA TYR A 518 4.54 -4.18 -2.64
C TYR A 518 5.34 -2.90 -2.88
N GLY A 519 5.18 -2.31 -4.06
CA GLY A 519 5.89 -1.08 -4.37
C GLY A 519 5.57 -0.56 -5.78
N LEU A 520 6.30 0.48 -6.17
CA LEU A 520 6.15 1.10 -7.48
C LEU A 520 6.66 0.17 -8.58
N PHE A 521 5.92 0.10 -9.68
CA PHE A 521 6.40 -0.55 -10.89
C PHE A 521 7.39 0.35 -11.62
N GLN A 522 8.29 -0.24 -12.37
CA GLN A 522 9.19 0.49 -13.25
C GLN A 522 8.38 1.35 -14.23
N ALA A 523 8.81 2.58 -14.45
CA ALA A 523 8.09 3.54 -15.27
C ALA A 523 8.44 3.38 -16.74
N LEU A 524 7.41 3.37 -17.63
CA LEU A 524 7.55 3.50 -19.08
C LEU A 524 6.97 4.86 -19.50
N ASN A 525 7.83 5.77 -19.89
CA ASN A 525 7.45 7.11 -20.32
C ASN A 525 7.46 7.21 -21.83
N ILE A 526 6.31 7.55 -22.45
CA ILE A 526 6.28 7.84 -23.90
C ILE A 526 6.79 9.26 -24.10
N THR A 527 8.02 9.39 -24.62
CA THR A 527 8.71 10.67 -24.78
C THR A 527 8.52 11.32 -26.15
N GLY A 528 7.99 10.57 -27.12
CA GLY A 528 7.74 11.08 -28.46
C GLY A 528 6.73 10.26 -29.26
N GLY A 529 6.21 10.86 -30.33
CA GLY A 529 5.29 10.19 -31.25
C GLY A 529 3.86 10.03 -30.78
N VAL A 530 3.39 10.82 -29.80
CA VAL A 530 2.04 10.73 -29.22
C VAL A 530 0.96 11.38 -30.11
N GLY A 531 -0.27 10.82 -30.10
CA GLY A 531 -1.47 11.43 -30.66
C GLY A 531 -1.44 11.71 -32.17
N GLN A 532 -0.63 11.00 -32.95
CA GLN A 532 -0.45 11.21 -34.39
C GLN A 532 -1.61 10.65 -35.22
N ALA A 533 -1.79 11.21 -36.40
CA ALA A 533 -2.67 10.69 -37.44
C ALA A 533 -1.89 10.36 -38.71
N ALA A 534 -2.32 9.30 -39.41
CA ALA A 534 -1.81 8.93 -40.73
C ALA A 534 -2.94 8.39 -41.60
N THR A 535 -2.73 8.38 -42.92
CA THR A 535 -3.68 7.74 -43.85
C THR A 535 -3.66 6.22 -43.61
N VAL A 536 -4.80 5.57 -43.70
CA VAL A 536 -4.94 4.11 -43.58
C VAL A 536 -3.85 3.36 -44.37
N GLY A 537 -3.25 2.36 -43.73
CA GLY A 537 -2.17 1.54 -44.34
C GLY A 537 -0.83 2.25 -44.45
N THR A 538 -0.63 3.48 -43.91
CA THR A 538 0.65 4.19 -43.97
C THR A 538 1.28 4.36 -42.58
N PRO A 539 2.62 4.51 -42.51
CA PRO A 539 3.30 4.72 -41.23
C PRO A 539 3.01 6.11 -40.66
N LEU A 540 3.05 6.22 -39.30
CA LEU A 540 3.09 7.49 -38.60
C LEU A 540 4.33 8.30 -39.01
N THR A 541 4.24 9.64 -38.94
CA THR A 541 5.32 10.53 -39.33
C THR A 541 6.54 10.43 -38.41
N TYR A 542 6.30 10.28 -37.09
CA TYR A 542 7.35 10.20 -36.10
C TYR A 542 7.28 8.85 -35.39
N PRO A 543 8.41 8.25 -35.01
CA PRO A 543 8.42 7.01 -34.22
C PRO A 543 7.81 7.25 -32.82
N ILE A 544 7.22 6.20 -32.26
CA ILE A 544 6.88 6.15 -30.85
C ILE A 544 8.20 5.96 -30.09
N GLN A 545 8.51 6.89 -29.19
CA GLN A 545 9.73 6.90 -28.39
C GLN A 545 9.38 6.64 -26.93
N ILE A 546 10.16 5.77 -26.29
CA ILE A 546 9.96 5.31 -24.91
C ILE A 546 11.24 5.57 -24.13
N GLN A 547 11.10 5.98 -22.88
CA GLN A 547 12.14 5.93 -21.87
C GLN A 547 11.66 5.06 -20.72
N ALA A 548 12.47 4.10 -20.30
CA ALA A 548 12.25 3.25 -19.15
C ALA A 548 13.14 3.72 -17.99
N ASP A 549 12.55 3.98 -16.84
CA ASP A 549 13.23 4.50 -15.66
C ASP A 549 12.89 3.68 -14.39
N ASP A 550 13.91 3.44 -13.56
CA ASP A 550 13.75 2.86 -12.23
C ASP A 550 13.25 3.94 -11.24
N PRO A 551 12.05 3.82 -10.68
CA PRO A 551 11.49 4.82 -9.77
C PRO A 551 12.22 4.90 -8.42
N TYR A 552 13.04 3.90 -8.06
CA TYR A 552 13.76 3.85 -6.78
C TYR A 552 15.11 4.56 -6.83
N SER A 553 15.79 4.47 -7.95
CA SER A 553 17.10 5.11 -8.15
C SER A 553 17.05 6.34 -9.07
N GLY A 554 15.98 6.50 -9.84
CA GLY A 554 15.86 7.51 -10.90
C GLY A 554 16.79 7.26 -12.08
N ASN A 555 17.44 6.10 -12.13
CA ASN A 555 18.33 5.73 -13.24
C ASN A 555 17.56 5.11 -14.40
N PRO A 556 18.08 5.23 -15.65
CA PRO A 556 17.51 4.54 -16.78
C PRO A 556 17.58 3.01 -16.64
N ASP A 557 16.50 2.34 -17.00
CA ASP A 557 16.44 0.87 -17.13
C ASP A 557 17.07 0.42 -18.45
N VAL A 558 18.29 -0.10 -18.40
CA VAL A 558 19.10 -0.53 -19.54
C VAL A 558 18.88 -2.01 -19.84
N GLY A 559 18.79 -2.37 -21.12
CA GLY A 559 18.68 -3.78 -21.55
C GLY A 559 17.30 -4.40 -21.36
N VAL A 560 16.28 -3.60 -21.11
CA VAL A 560 14.88 -4.03 -20.95
C VAL A 560 14.25 -4.24 -22.31
N THR A 561 13.48 -5.32 -22.48
CA THR A 561 12.69 -5.55 -23.68
C THR A 561 11.37 -4.81 -23.61
N ILE A 562 11.16 -3.86 -24.50
CA ILE A 562 9.92 -3.11 -24.68
C ILE A 562 9.10 -3.75 -25.79
N ASN A 563 7.85 -4.08 -25.52
CA ASN A 563 6.90 -4.66 -26.46
C ASN A 563 5.81 -3.65 -26.81
N PHE A 564 5.38 -3.66 -28.09
CA PHE A 564 4.37 -2.75 -28.61
C PHE A 564 3.14 -3.49 -29.11
N SER A 565 1.94 -3.00 -28.82
CA SER A 565 0.68 -3.61 -29.24
C SER A 565 -0.38 -2.54 -29.49
N ASP A 566 -1.26 -2.75 -30.47
CA ASP A 566 -2.47 -1.96 -30.71
C ASP A 566 -3.76 -2.67 -30.22
N GLY A 567 -3.60 -3.80 -29.51
CA GLY A 567 -4.71 -4.59 -29.00
C GLY A 567 -5.61 -5.20 -30.10
N CYS A 568 -5.25 -5.05 -31.35
CA CYS A 568 -6.04 -5.52 -32.50
C CYS A 568 -5.98 -7.04 -32.59
N VAL A 569 -7.14 -7.65 -32.83
CA VAL A 569 -7.26 -9.06 -33.23
C VAL A 569 -7.69 -9.10 -34.69
N LYS A 570 -6.88 -9.74 -35.53
CA LYS A 570 -7.20 -9.92 -36.98
C LYS A 570 -8.55 -10.63 -37.11
N SER A 571 -9.47 -10.02 -37.83
CA SER A 571 -10.80 -10.60 -38.09
C SER A 571 -11.25 -10.26 -39.52
N GLY A 572 -11.45 -11.27 -40.33
CA GLY A 572 -11.89 -11.12 -41.72
C GLY A 572 -10.92 -10.30 -42.54
N LYS A 573 -11.44 -9.23 -43.19
CA LYS A 573 -10.66 -8.29 -44.01
C LYS A 573 -9.92 -7.21 -43.20
N ASN A 574 -10.21 -7.09 -41.88
CA ASN A 574 -9.59 -6.09 -41.02
C ASN A 574 -8.13 -6.47 -40.75
N THR A 575 -7.22 -5.70 -41.25
CA THR A 575 -5.79 -5.79 -40.95
C THR A 575 -5.50 -5.00 -39.70
N CYS A 576 -4.66 -5.54 -38.84
CA CYS A 576 -4.12 -4.79 -37.67
C CYS A 576 -3.00 -3.88 -38.14
N GLY A 577 -2.69 -2.87 -37.34
CA GLY A 577 -1.49 -2.08 -37.52
C GLY A 577 -0.21 -2.93 -37.35
N THR A 578 0.90 -2.39 -37.72
CA THR A 578 2.20 -3.10 -37.63
C THR A 578 3.25 -2.21 -36.99
N PHE A 579 3.98 -2.78 -36.04
CA PHE A 579 5.13 -2.13 -35.38
C PHE A 579 6.43 -2.64 -36.03
N ASN A 580 7.38 -1.74 -36.26
CA ASN A 580 8.70 -2.08 -36.77
C ASN A 580 9.80 -1.30 -36.06
N PRO A 581 10.57 -1.97 -35.18
CA PRO A 581 10.43 -3.35 -34.73
C PRO A 581 9.20 -3.58 -33.83
N PRO A 582 8.65 -4.81 -33.70
CA PRO A 582 7.54 -5.14 -32.83
C PRO A 582 7.95 -5.14 -31.35
N SER A 583 9.24 -5.28 -31.06
CA SER A 583 9.86 -5.09 -29.73
C SER A 583 11.26 -4.49 -29.90
N ALA A 584 11.70 -3.73 -28.90
CA ALA A 584 13.03 -3.11 -28.90
C ALA A 584 13.68 -3.28 -27.52
N ILE A 585 15.01 -3.28 -27.46
CA ILE A 585 15.75 -3.31 -26.19
C ILE A 585 16.18 -1.88 -25.85
N THR A 586 16.03 -1.47 -24.59
CA THR A 586 16.46 -0.13 -24.13
C THR A 586 17.98 0.04 -24.21
N ASP A 587 18.41 1.19 -24.68
CA ASP A 587 19.83 1.59 -24.76
C ASP A 587 20.41 2.00 -23.38
N ALA A 588 21.65 2.50 -23.37
CA ALA A 588 22.34 2.98 -22.17
C ALA A 588 21.65 4.16 -21.45
N HIS A 589 20.65 4.78 -22.07
CA HIS A 589 19.85 5.88 -21.52
C HIS A 589 18.39 5.45 -21.25
N GLY A 590 18.11 4.14 -21.29
CA GLY A 590 16.76 3.62 -21.12
C GLY A 590 15.84 3.84 -22.32
N ASN A 591 16.34 4.29 -23.48
CA ASN A 591 15.49 4.62 -24.61
C ASN A 591 15.25 3.41 -25.53
N ALA A 592 14.00 3.32 -26.03
CA ALA A 592 13.61 2.42 -27.09
C ALA A 592 12.64 3.11 -28.05
N SER A 593 12.52 2.64 -29.28
CA SER A 593 11.59 3.22 -30.26
C SER A 593 11.07 2.23 -31.26
N THR A 594 9.90 2.54 -31.84
CA THR A 594 9.30 1.79 -32.95
C THR A 594 8.58 2.72 -33.92
N THR A 595 8.48 2.33 -35.19
CA THR A 595 7.55 2.96 -36.12
C THR A 595 6.26 2.16 -36.17
N TYR A 596 5.11 2.85 -36.25
CA TYR A 596 3.81 2.22 -36.35
C TYR A 596 3.12 2.57 -37.67
N THR A 597 2.73 1.54 -38.42
CA THR A 597 1.86 1.68 -39.60
C THR A 597 0.42 1.45 -39.17
N VAL A 598 -0.44 2.44 -39.39
CA VAL A 598 -1.85 2.36 -38.96
C VAL A 598 -2.62 1.31 -39.79
N PRO A 599 -3.69 0.70 -39.23
CA PRO A 599 -4.52 -0.27 -39.98
C PRO A 599 -5.17 0.31 -41.21
N GLU A 600 -5.63 -0.58 -42.07
CA GLU A 600 -6.41 -0.22 -43.28
C GLU A 600 -7.85 0.25 -42.94
N LYS A 601 -8.35 -0.02 -41.75
CA LYS A 601 -9.63 0.50 -41.25
C LYS A 601 -9.43 1.85 -40.57
N ALA A 602 -10.20 2.85 -41.00
CA ALA A 602 -10.19 4.18 -40.39
C ALA A 602 -10.75 4.14 -38.97
N GLY A 603 -10.11 4.83 -38.04
CA GLY A 603 -10.49 4.86 -36.62
C GLY A 603 -9.35 5.30 -35.72
N THR A 604 -9.61 5.38 -34.42
CA THR A 604 -8.60 5.67 -33.40
C THR A 604 -8.21 4.38 -32.68
N TYR A 605 -6.91 4.14 -32.59
CA TYR A 605 -6.31 2.95 -32.00
C TYR A 605 -5.50 3.30 -30.77
N THR A 606 -5.67 2.55 -29.67
CA THR A 606 -4.85 2.68 -28.49
C THR A 606 -3.60 1.81 -28.66
N LEU A 607 -2.45 2.44 -28.61
CA LEU A 607 -1.16 1.78 -28.64
C LEU A 607 -0.69 1.56 -27.21
N THR A 608 -0.43 0.31 -26.84
CA THR A 608 0.07 -0.09 -25.53
C THR A 608 1.54 -0.45 -25.62
N VAL A 609 2.31 0.08 -24.66
CA VAL A 609 3.72 -0.23 -24.46
C VAL A 609 3.86 -0.99 -23.15
N SER A 610 4.54 -2.14 -23.18
CA SER A 610 4.82 -2.95 -22.00
C SER A 610 6.30 -3.33 -21.95
N GLY A 611 6.85 -3.42 -20.74
CA GLY A 611 8.23 -3.83 -20.50
C GLY A 611 8.30 -5.26 -19.96
N THR A 612 9.37 -5.98 -20.29
CA THR A 612 9.72 -7.27 -19.69
C THR A 612 11.20 -7.30 -19.32
N GLY A 613 11.48 -7.67 -18.06
CA GLY A 613 12.84 -7.85 -17.53
C GLY A 613 12.81 -8.91 -16.42
N SER A 614 13.95 -9.52 -16.13
CA SER A 614 14.04 -10.55 -15.09
C SER A 614 13.79 -9.94 -13.70
N GLY A 615 12.71 -10.37 -13.03
CA GLY A 615 12.35 -9.89 -11.69
C GLY A 615 11.88 -8.44 -11.64
N ILE A 616 11.52 -7.84 -12.79
CA ILE A 616 11.09 -6.44 -12.88
C ILE A 616 9.66 -6.37 -13.40
N THR A 617 8.80 -5.63 -12.73
CA THR A 617 7.42 -5.35 -13.15
C THR A 617 7.32 -3.91 -13.66
N PHE A 618 6.72 -3.74 -14.84
CA PHE A 618 6.55 -2.45 -15.49
C PHE A 618 5.09 -2.02 -15.50
N ALA A 619 4.85 -0.73 -15.29
CA ALA A 619 3.58 -0.10 -15.58
C ALA A 619 3.43 0.07 -17.10
N ASN A 620 2.30 -0.37 -17.67
CA ASN A 620 2.05 -0.17 -19.09
C ASN A 620 1.80 1.31 -19.38
N ALA A 621 2.42 1.82 -20.44
CA ALA A 621 2.12 3.13 -20.98
C ALA A 621 1.22 3.04 -22.23
N THR A 622 0.40 4.05 -22.47
CA THR A 622 -0.52 4.07 -23.62
C THR A 622 -0.51 5.42 -24.33
N THR A 623 -0.67 5.36 -25.66
CA THR A 623 -0.93 6.54 -26.51
C THR A 623 -1.97 6.18 -27.56
N THR A 624 -2.37 7.14 -28.40
CA THR A 624 -3.32 6.91 -29.48
C THR A 624 -2.72 7.23 -30.85
N ALA A 625 -3.18 6.49 -31.87
CA ALA A 625 -2.94 6.80 -33.25
C ALA A 625 -4.26 6.81 -34.03
N THR A 626 -4.45 7.77 -34.94
CA THR A 626 -5.66 7.89 -35.75
C THR A 626 -5.37 7.51 -37.21
N ALA A 627 -6.06 6.49 -37.71
CA ALA A 627 -6.07 6.14 -39.12
C ALA A 627 -7.18 6.92 -39.82
N THR A 628 -6.82 7.78 -40.76
CA THR A 628 -7.75 8.57 -41.57
C THR A 628 -8.00 7.91 -42.91
N ALA A 629 -9.22 7.92 -43.42
CA ALA A 629 -9.54 7.36 -44.72
C ALA A 629 -8.64 7.94 -45.83
N ALA A 630 -8.30 7.10 -46.80
CA ALA A 630 -7.58 7.52 -48.01
C ALA A 630 -8.53 8.32 -48.94
N ALA A 631 -8.03 8.75 -50.09
CA ALA A 631 -8.85 9.37 -51.09
C ALA A 631 -9.96 8.42 -51.57
N ALA A 632 -11.16 8.94 -51.78
CA ALA A 632 -12.29 8.15 -52.24
C ALA A 632 -11.97 7.54 -53.65
N THR A 633 -12.35 6.29 -53.83
CA THR A 633 -12.18 5.56 -55.08
C THR A 633 -13.47 5.12 -55.72
N HIS A 634 -14.54 4.99 -54.96
CA HIS A 634 -15.83 4.54 -55.47
C HIS A 634 -17.00 5.04 -54.59
N MET A 635 -18.21 4.80 -55.06
CA MET A 635 -19.46 5.07 -54.32
C MET A 635 -20.30 3.81 -54.28
N ILE A 636 -21.08 3.66 -53.21
CA ILE A 636 -22.07 2.59 -53.07
C ILE A 636 -23.44 3.16 -52.69
N VAL A 637 -24.50 2.41 -53.01
CA VAL A 637 -25.82 2.63 -52.42
C VAL A 637 -25.81 2.11 -51.02
N PHE A 638 -25.77 3.02 -50.01
CA PHE A 638 -25.69 2.64 -48.63
C PHE A 638 -27.01 2.14 -48.07
N LYS A 639 -28.09 2.94 -48.31
CA LYS A 639 -29.48 2.57 -47.93
C LYS A 639 -30.50 3.40 -48.65
N GLY A 640 -31.79 3.02 -48.53
CA GLY A 640 -32.93 3.78 -49.01
C GLY A 640 -33.38 3.43 -50.42
N SER A 641 -32.75 2.46 -51.16
CA SER A 641 -33.24 2.03 -52.46
C SER A 641 -34.33 0.96 -52.36
N ARG A 642 -35.19 0.88 -53.40
CA ARG A 642 -36.32 -0.07 -53.57
C ARG A 642 -37.48 0.22 -52.66
N GLN A 643 -37.74 1.50 -52.40
CA GLN A 643 -38.94 1.94 -51.69
C GLN A 643 -40.13 2.10 -52.67
N THR A 644 -41.33 1.95 -52.09
CA THR A 644 -42.59 2.25 -52.78
C THR A 644 -43.33 3.31 -51.98
N GLY A 645 -43.91 4.30 -52.64
CA GLY A 645 -44.73 5.35 -52.03
C GLY A 645 -45.84 5.79 -52.98
N ASP A 646 -46.88 6.47 -52.44
CA ASP A 646 -47.96 6.99 -53.21
C ASP A 646 -47.48 8.16 -54.09
N GLU A 647 -48.14 8.35 -55.23
CA GLU A 647 -47.91 9.47 -56.16
C GLU A 647 -47.89 10.83 -55.43
N GLY A 648 -46.92 11.68 -55.78
CA GLY A 648 -46.73 13.01 -55.22
C GLY A 648 -46.21 13.07 -53.80
N THR A 649 -46.03 11.91 -53.10
CA THR A 649 -45.56 11.86 -51.71
C THR A 649 -44.04 11.79 -51.62
N THR A 650 -43.51 12.16 -50.45
CA THR A 650 -42.08 11.98 -50.14
C THR A 650 -41.86 10.58 -49.59
N LEU A 651 -40.84 9.89 -50.07
CA LEU A 651 -40.44 8.56 -49.57
C LEU A 651 -40.13 8.58 -48.07
N PRO A 652 -40.56 7.54 -47.33
CA PRO A 652 -40.41 7.48 -45.86
C PRO A 652 -38.95 7.43 -45.38
N ASN A 653 -38.05 6.89 -46.18
CA ASN A 653 -36.63 6.83 -45.85
C ASN A 653 -35.79 7.59 -46.87
N PRO A 654 -34.73 8.30 -46.43
CA PRO A 654 -33.84 9.00 -47.33
C PRO A 654 -33.03 8.02 -48.20
N LEU A 655 -32.68 8.46 -49.39
CA LEU A 655 -31.69 7.80 -50.25
C LEU A 655 -30.31 8.22 -49.77
N VAL A 656 -29.47 7.26 -49.47
CA VAL A 656 -28.13 7.52 -48.93
C VAL A 656 -27.05 6.84 -49.79
N ALA A 657 -26.20 7.66 -50.40
CA ALA A 657 -24.98 7.24 -51.07
C ALA A 657 -23.80 7.32 -50.07
N GLN A 658 -22.86 6.44 -50.18
CA GLN A 658 -21.61 6.51 -49.43
C GLN A 658 -20.41 6.55 -50.39
N ALA A 659 -19.52 7.52 -50.18
CA ALA A 659 -18.23 7.57 -50.87
C ALA A 659 -17.22 6.82 -50.03
N GLU A 660 -16.45 5.92 -50.62
CA GLU A 660 -15.53 5.02 -49.96
C GLU A 660 -14.15 5.05 -50.63
N ASP A 661 -13.13 4.83 -49.74
CA ASP A 661 -11.75 4.59 -50.22
C ASP A 661 -11.53 3.13 -50.70
N VAL A 662 -10.30 2.79 -51.03
CA VAL A 662 -9.91 1.43 -51.50
C VAL A 662 -10.12 0.33 -50.42
N TYR A 663 -10.26 0.72 -49.16
CA TYR A 663 -10.43 -0.19 -48.03
C TYR A 663 -11.85 -0.18 -47.46
N ASP A 664 -12.82 0.35 -48.20
CA ASP A 664 -14.23 0.49 -47.81
C ASP A 664 -14.40 1.40 -46.55
N ASN A 665 -13.55 2.41 -46.37
CA ASN A 665 -13.76 3.45 -45.38
C ASN A 665 -14.54 4.65 -45.98
N GLY A 666 -15.49 5.15 -45.22
CA GLY A 666 -16.25 6.32 -45.66
C GLY A 666 -15.39 7.58 -45.74
N VAL A 667 -15.45 8.28 -46.87
CA VAL A 667 -14.64 9.49 -47.16
C VAL A 667 -15.49 10.73 -47.13
N SER A 668 -15.16 11.69 -46.27
CA SER A 668 -15.82 12.98 -46.18
C SER A 668 -15.39 13.95 -47.33
N GLY A 669 -16.19 14.95 -47.59
CA GLY A 669 -15.86 16.04 -48.53
C GLY A 669 -16.06 15.70 -49.98
N VAL A 670 -16.65 14.55 -50.33
CA VAL A 670 -16.95 14.16 -51.74
C VAL A 670 -18.28 14.80 -52.15
N THR A 671 -18.26 15.58 -53.23
CA THR A 671 -19.48 16.19 -53.78
C THR A 671 -20.24 15.16 -54.62
N ILE A 672 -21.45 14.82 -54.25
CA ILE A 672 -22.33 13.85 -54.90
C ILE A 672 -23.56 14.55 -55.46
N ASN A 673 -23.80 14.37 -56.77
CA ASN A 673 -24.96 14.93 -57.47
C ASN A 673 -26.03 13.86 -57.61
N PHE A 674 -27.28 14.19 -57.28
CA PHE A 674 -28.44 13.32 -57.38
C PHE A 674 -29.35 13.81 -58.47
N ALA A 675 -29.56 13.00 -59.50
CA ALA A 675 -30.45 13.29 -60.64
C ALA A 675 -31.56 12.22 -60.73
N ALA A 676 -32.80 12.62 -60.59
CA ALA A 676 -33.96 11.74 -60.73
C ALA A 676 -34.60 11.86 -62.11
N ASN A 677 -35.19 10.76 -62.62
CA ASN A 677 -36.02 10.74 -63.80
C ASN A 677 -37.52 10.92 -63.46
N ASN A 678 -38.36 10.97 -64.49
CA ASN A 678 -39.82 10.94 -64.38
C ASN A 678 -40.41 12.02 -63.45
N ALA A 679 -39.84 13.24 -63.46
CA ALA A 679 -40.24 14.36 -62.64
C ALA A 679 -40.22 14.17 -61.10
N ALA A 680 -39.57 13.15 -60.60
CA ALA A 680 -39.27 13.01 -59.17
C ALA A 680 -38.25 14.09 -58.74
N ILE A 681 -38.45 14.62 -57.50
CA ILE A 681 -37.68 15.79 -57.03
C ILE A 681 -36.81 15.39 -55.80
N PRO A 682 -35.49 15.34 -55.98
CA PRO A 682 -34.57 15.24 -54.86
C PRO A 682 -34.63 16.51 -53.97
N SER A 683 -34.64 16.37 -52.65
CA SER A 683 -34.63 17.52 -51.72
C SER A 683 -33.41 18.44 -51.91
N GLN A 684 -32.31 17.88 -52.37
CA GLN A 684 -31.09 18.58 -52.74
C GLN A 684 -30.46 17.89 -53.95
N PRO A 685 -30.12 18.63 -55.03
CA PRO A 685 -29.47 18.03 -56.23
C PRO A 685 -27.99 17.73 -56.01
N THR A 686 -27.38 18.32 -54.99
CA THR A 686 -25.98 18.16 -54.68
C THR A 686 -25.77 18.10 -53.16
N VAL A 687 -25.05 17.10 -52.65
CA VAL A 687 -24.70 16.91 -51.25
C VAL A 687 -23.22 16.58 -51.13
N VAL A 688 -22.55 17.18 -50.16
CA VAL A 688 -21.19 16.85 -49.81
C VAL A 688 -21.20 15.77 -48.72
N SER A 689 -20.46 14.68 -48.89
CA SER A 689 -20.41 13.59 -47.93
C SER A 689 -19.87 14.03 -46.57
N GLY A 690 -20.53 13.61 -45.50
CA GLY A 690 -20.15 13.86 -44.11
C GLY A 690 -19.02 12.96 -43.63
N ALA A 691 -18.69 12.99 -42.32
CA ALA A 691 -17.58 12.32 -41.71
C ALA A 691 -17.51 10.82 -42.01
N ASN A 692 -18.62 10.12 -42.19
CA ASN A 692 -18.68 8.71 -42.53
C ASN A 692 -18.84 8.42 -44.01
N GLY A 693 -18.55 9.41 -44.88
CA GLY A 693 -18.72 9.27 -46.32
C GLY A 693 -20.15 9.35 -46.82
N LEU A 694 -21.13 9.62 -45.95
CA LEU A 694 -22.55 9.57 -46.28
C LEU A 694 -23.08 10.88 -46.87
N ALA A 695 -23.81 10.77 -47.95
CA ALA A 695 -24.61 11.85 -48.59
C ALA A 695 -26.07 11.39 -48.67
N SER A 696 -27.00 12.17 -48.10
CA SER A 696 -28.39 11.77 -47.93
C SER A 696 -29.32 12.82 -48.53
N ILE A 697 -30.34 12.35 -49.27
CA ILE A 697 -31.46 13.18 -49.79
C ILE A 697 -32.80 12.54 -49.47
N SER A 698 -33.86 13.37 -49.33
CA SER A 698 -35.24 12.91 -49.45
C SER A 698 -35.68 12.98 -50.91
N LEU A 699 -36.60 12.11 -51.33
CA LEU A 699 -37.12 12.06 -52.69
C LEU A 699 -38.63 12.23 -52.67
N GLN A 700 -39.15 13.25 -53.33
CA GLN A 700 -40.58 13.37 -53.66
C GLN A 700 -40.85 12.61 -54.94
N LEU A 701 -41.84 11.71 -54.92
CA LEU A 701 -42.27 10.92 -56.06
C LEU A 701 -43.08 11.76 -57.04
N PRO A 702 -43.10 11.41 -58.35
CA PRO A 702 -43.94 12.08 -59.34
C PRO A 702 -45.42 11.82 -59.13
N ASP A 703 -46.28 12.67 -59.69
CA ASP A 703 -47.73 12.55 -59.65
C ASP A 703 -48.27 11.44 -60.62
N THR A 704 -47.47 10.52 -61.02
CA THR A 704 -47.85 9.40 -61.88
C THR A 704 -47.18 8.13 -61.41
N ALA A 705 -47.91 7.01 -61.46
CA ALA A 705 -47.38 5.67 -61.10
C ALA A 705 -46.28 5.21 -62.09
N CYS A 706 -45.08 5.08 -61.65
CA CYS A 706 -43.96 4.67 -62.47
C CYS A 706 -42.76 4.19 -61.68
N LYS A 707 -41.82 3.57 -62.36
CA LYS A 707 -40.49 3.30 -61.79
C LYS A 707 -39.66 4.59 -61.85
N VAL A 708 -39.16 5.02 -60.69
CA VAL A 708 -38.24 6.15 -60.53
C VAL A 708 -36.82 5.64 -60.37
N THR A 709 -35.88 6.24 -61.05
CA THR A 709 -34.45 6.00 -60.88
C THR A 709 -33.77 7.30 -60.47
N VAL A 710 -32.98 7.25 -59.39
CA VAL A 710 -32.13 8.37 -58.97
C VAL A 710 -30.68 7.97 -59.16
N THR A 711 -30.00 8.68 -60.05
CA THR A 711 -28.57 8.47 -60.31
C THR A 711 -27.76 9.38 -59.41
N ALA A 712 -26.92 8.78 -58.56
CA ALA A 712 -25.91 9.52 -57.81
C ALA A 712 -24.59 9.46 -58.57
N SER A 713 -24.00 10.62 -58.81
CA SER A 713 -22.76 10.77 -59.57
C SER A 713 -21.77 11.72 -58.89
N SER A 714 -20.50 11.45 -59.06
CA SER A 714 -19.41 12.32 -58.63
C SER A 714 -18.26 12.22 -59.64
N THR A 715 -17.47 13.28 -59.75
CA THR A 715 -16.35 13.32 -60.71
C THR A 715 -15.33 12.25 -60.43
N GLY A 716 -15.01 11.40 -61.41
CA GLY A 716 -14.03 10.34 -61.31
C GLY A 716 -14.54 9.00 -60.78
N PHE A 717 -15.84 8.91 -60.40
CA PHE A 717 -16.44 7.67 -59.91
C PHE A 717 -17.46 7.06 -60.86
N LYS A 718 -17.66 5.76 -60.73
CA LYS A 718 -18.79 5.10 -61.39
C LYS A 718 -20.09 5.53 -60.72
N ASN A 719 -21.08 5.93 -61.54
CA ASN A 719 -22.40 6.27 -61.07
C ASN A 719 -23.08 5.09 -60.38
N ILE A 720 -23.83 5.36 -59.33
CA ILE A 720 -24.70 4.41 -58.62
C ILE A 720 -26.16 4.81 -58.82
N VAL A 721 -27.08 3.87 -58.80
CA VAL A 721 -28.49 4.08 -59.10
C VAL A 721 -29.37 3.53 -57.99
N PHE A 722 -30.25 4.40 -57.47
CA PHE A 722 -31.36 4.02 -56.60
C PHE A 722 -32.59 3.73 -57.51
N THR A 723 -33.37 2.76 -57.15
CA THR A 723 -34.60 2.39 -57.86
C THR A 723 -35.77 2.44 -56.91
N GLU A 724 -36.77 3.27 -57.25
CA GLU A 724 -37.93 3.52 -56.40
C GLU A 724 -39.21 3.34 -57.22
N PHE A 725 -40.37 3.24 -56.58
CA PHE A 725 -41.65 3.03 -57.25
C PHE A 725 -42.69 4.03 -56.73
N SER A 726 -43.26 4.82 -57.64
CA SER A 726 -44.46 5.58 -57.42
C SER A 726 -45.67 4.71 -57.80
N VAL A 727 -46.62 4.57 -56.91
CA VAL A 727 -47.86 3.80 -57.11
C VAL A 727 -49.09 4.70 -56.93
N ALA A 728 -50.16 4.39 -57.66
CA ALA A 728 -51.41 5.13 -57.46
C ALA A 728 -51.87 4.96 -56.00
N GLY A 729 -52.08 6.10 -55.33
CA GLY A 729 -52.61 6.09 -53.97
C GLY A 729 -53.96 5.39 -53.94
N ALA A 730 -54.24 4.59 -52.95
CA ALA A 730 -55.53 4.00 -52.75
C ALA A 730 -56.57 5.14 -52.69
N ALA A 731 -57.47 5.19 -53.67
CA ALA A 731 -58.57 6.18 -53.70
C ALA A 731 -59.32 6.12 -52.35
N ALA A 732 -59.23 7.16 -51.55
CA ALA A 732 -60.08 7.28 -50.37
C ALA A 732 -61.53 7.19 -50.84
N GLU A 733 -62.19 6.04 -50.63
CA GLU A 733 -63.63 5.97 -50.80
C GLU A 733 -64.25 7.06 -49.94
N ARG A 734 -64.70 8.10 -50.61
CA ARG A 734 -65.59 9.10 -49.99
C ARG A 734 -66.90 8.41 -49.72
N GLN A 735 -67.17 8.10 -48.47
CA GLN A 735 -68.56 7.97 -47.98
C GLN A 735 -69.15 9.32 -47.68
#